data_05e19cb5895e04079a9cff49c47a9c91
#
_entry.id   05e19cb5895e04079a9cff49c47a9c91
#
_cell.length_a   1.000
_cell.length_b   1.000
_cell.length_c   1.000
_cell.angle_alpha   90.00
_cell.angle_beta   90.00
_cell.angle_gamma   90.00
#
_symmetry.space_group_name_H-M   'P 1'
#
loop_
_entity.id
_entity.type
_entity.pdbx_description
1 polymer ?
#
loop_
_entity_poly.entity_id
_entity_poly.type
_entity_poly.pdbx_seq_one_letter_code
_entity_poly.pdbx_strand_id
1 'polypeptide(L)'
;MRNPSDLPSRRLKVPRLRLNTRWRVAIGVVIVAFIIGLFSARGIASFYVDSLWYRSVGRSDVFWDTFWVKVVLGVGCATVFAVLAALSLTVADRIAPTVRPAGPEEEMLERVRSFIGARRRLLRAAIAIMFGLMVGLPAAAKWREWLLFRNSVSFGTKDPQFGQDVSWYVFRLPFLTWLIGWLFSAFLIVLILTAVAHYVNGGIRTSGPAPHVTPQVKLHISVILAVLAVLKAGQYWLRRYTLTSSTRGFVQGAGYTDVKATLPALNLLILISLAAAALLIWNVRQRGWRLPVIAVGLWAVVAIVAGTLYPAVIQKFRVEPSQSKRERPYIQRNIDLTQQAFGLDTAVSARVPVTFGNVSTPSVQQATEALSNVRLLDPKQDAIRQAFTQQQRPQGFYEFADLDVDRYEIDGKLQQVIVAARVVAEKLPNSSWENTHLAYTHGHGLVAAPASRVAADGRPLYEPEVDSTALGVTRPEIYVGDGMPGTYVVLKSNRAAGEIGPTGPGERYSGSGGVRAGSVFRRLAFALKFGEYNLFGSGLIESDSRVLWVRDVRERVQKIAPFLSLDSDPYPVALDGRIVWVVDAYTTTSEYPYSENADTSQLPAGSGLRKSFNYVRNSVKAVVDSYEGDVTFYRMDETDPVAAAWAKVFPKLFKPKSALPAGLRDHLRYPEDLLRVQTAHLGKYHLTQADDFFNSDLRWCVTQNVPGQQSAELPTVVASAVPSANTSSAAASATKCSQGGRFVPYYALFTPPGADKPEFALIRPFAPFSPDDTLQVLRAFATGTVDANLEPRLTLYDVQGAPPAGPYTAHLQIQSELSQAFTLEDSKGSKVLFGDMQIVPVGDGLVYARPIYVKAEGQTAIPDLRYVVVIANDKLGQGDSLTAALNNLFPGAEVVLGDRGGTSTTTPTTGPSGPSGPSGASGASGATGPAGVSTVGQLLAEASALFDEADAALRAGDLGTYQSKVKAARAKIEAAEVLLSGSPRGASGASGPSGLTGPSGPASVATSVPAPTPTA
;
A
#
# COMPACT_ATOMS: atom_id res chain seq x y z
N MET A 1 10.64 49.83 -69.98
CA MET A 1 10.38 49.00 -68.78
C MET A 1 11.70 48.28 -68.48
N ARG A 2 12.38 48.65 -67.40
CA ARG A 2 13.67 48.02 -66.98
C ARG A 2 13.31 46.85 -66.07
N ASN A 3 13.93 45.73 -66.31
CA ASN A 3 13.78 44.48 -65.58
C ASN A 3 14.21 44.63 -64.10
N PRO A 4 13.48 44.05 -63.11
CA PRO A 4 13.79 44.17 -61.68
C PRO A 4 15.03 43.37 -61.23
N SER A 5 15.71 42.66 -62.10
CA SER A 5 16.86 41.78 -61.77
C SER A 5 18.23 42.47 -61.65
N ASP A 6 18.34 43.84 -61.89
CA ASP A 6 19.63 44.55 -61.94
C ASP A 6 20.01 45.35 -60.69
N LEU A 7 19.48 44.95 -59.53
CA LEU A 7 19.93 45.53 -58.26
C LEU A 7 21.12 44.71 -57.65
N PRO A 8 22.26 45.35 -57.36
CA PRO A 8 23.36 44.66 -56.76
C PRO A 8 23.04 44.23 -55.34
N SER A 9 23.13 42.95 -55.11
CA SER A 9 22.95 42.37 -53.74
C SER A 9 24.02 42.94 -52.80
N ARG A 10 23.64 43.86 -51.91
CA ARG A 10 24.46 44.30 -50.78
C ARG A 10 24.61 43.11 -49.82
N ARG A 11 25.65 42.29 -49.98
CA ARG A 11 26.08 41.36 -48.98
C ARG A 11 26.62 42.15 -47.77
N LEU A 12 25.82 42.17 -46.70
CA LEU A 12 26.30 42.61 -45.39
C LEU A 12 27.52 41.76 -45.00
N LYS A 13 28.69 42.33 -45.04
CA LYS A 13 29.89 41.71 -44.49
C LYS A 13 29.76 41.71 -42.96
N VAL A 14 29.26 40.62 -42.39
CA VAL A 14 29.37 40.38 -40.95
C VAL A 14 30.84 40.29 -40.59
N PRO A 15 31.36 41.14 -39.71
CA PRO A 15 32.77 41.07 -39.31
C PRO A 15 33.03 39.71 -38.65
N ARG A 16 33.82 38.87 -39.32
CA ARG A 16 34.27 37.60 -38.73
C ARG A 16 35.30 37.94 -37.67
N LEU A 17 34.88 37.99 -36.41
CA LEU A 17 35.78 38.01 -35.25
C LEU A 17 36.67 36.75 -35.32
N ARG A 18 37.94 36.94 -35.79
CA ARG A 18 38.96 35.89 -35.73
C ARG A 18 39.42 35.73 -34.28
N LEU A 19 38.60 35.10 -33.45
CA LEU A 19 38.99 34.68 -32.10
C LEU A 19 40.09 33.62 -32.20
N ASN A 20 41.19 33.86 -31.52
CA ASN A 20 42.29 32.91 -31.35
C ASN A 20 41.75 31.59 -30.78
N THR A 21 42.29 30.45 -31.18
CA THR A 21 41.82 29.10 -30.76
C THR A 21 41.70 28.98 -29.23
N ARG A 22 42.57 29.65 -28.48
CA ARG A 22 42.50 29.70 -27.00
C ARG A 22 41.20 30.37 -26.50
N TRP A 23 40.77 31.48 -27.14
CA TRP A 23 39.54 32.19 -26.80
C TRP A 23 38.27 31.40 -27.21
N ARG A 24 38.28 30.68 -28.31
CA ARG A 24 37.16 29.79 -28.71
C ARG A 24 36.97 28.65 -27.72
N VAL A 25 38.09 28.05 -27.26
CA VAL A 25 38.05 27.01 -26.22
C VAL A 25 37.57 27.60 -24.90
N ALA A 26 38.07 28.78 -24.50
CA ALA A 26 37.62 29.44 -23.26
C ALA A 26 36.13 29.77 -23.28
N ILE A 27 35.61 30.35 -24.39
CA ILE A 27 34.20 30.64 -24.57
C ILE A 27 33.37 29.32 -24.55
N GLY A 28 33.81 28.26 -25.23
CA GLY A 28 33.17 26.95 -25.20
C GLY A 28 33.10 26.37 -23.79
N VAL A 29 34.19 26.46 -23.03
CA VAL A 29 34.21 26.01 -21.61
C VAL A 29 33.26 26.84 -20.76
N VAL A 30 33.22 28.18 -20.94
CA VAL A 30 32.28 29.05 -20.20
C VAL A 30 30.83 28.74 -20.54
N ILE A 31 30.51 28.51 -21.83
CA ILE A 31 29.16 28.13 -22.25
C ILE A 31 28.76 26.76 -21.66
N VAL A 32 29.65 25.78 -21.74
CA VAL A 32 29.40 24.44 -21.14
C VAL A 32 29.24 24.54 -19.63
N ALA A 33 30.11 25.32 -18.96
CA ALA A 33 30.01 25.57 -17.52
C ALA A 33 28.69 26.29 -17.14
N PHE A 34 28.28 27.27 -17.96
CA PHE A 34 27.02 27.98 -17.79
C PHE A 34 25.82 27.04 -17.97
N ILE A 35 25.81 26.19 -18.98
CA ILE A 35 24.77 25.19 -19.24
C ILE A 35 24.71 24.19 -18.07
N ILE A 36 25.86 23.65 -17.65
CA ILE A 36 25.94 22.76 -16.50
C ILE A 36 25.44 23.48 -15.24
N GLY A 37 25.84 24.73 -15.02
CA GLY A 37 25.38 25.56 -13.92
C GLY A 37 23.86 25.75 -13.91
N LEU A 38 23.26 26.01 -15.07
CA LEU A 38 21.82 26.20 -15.23
C LEU A 38 21.06 24.93 -14.93
N PHE A 39 21.49 23.78 -15.47
CA PHE A 39 20.87 22.49 -15.16
C PHE A 39 21.09 22.05 -13.71
N SER A 40 22.20 22.41 -13.10
CA SER A 40 22.54 22.09 -11.72
C SER A 40 21.87 23.04 -10.72
N ALA A 41 21.49 24.26 -11.13
CA ALA A 41 20.93 25.28 -10.23
C ALA A 41 19.69 24.81 -9.50
N ARG A 42 18.76 24.14 -10.21
CA ARG A 42 17.56 23.55 -9.60
C ARG A 42 17.90 22.43 -8.61
N GLY A 43 18.89 21.59 -8.92
CA GLY A 43 19.37 20.52 -8.04
C GLY A 43 20.00 21.09 -6.76
N ILE A 44 20.87 22.11 -6.90
CA ILE A 44 21.51 22.79 -5.77
C ILE A 44 20.47 23.51 -4.90
N ALA A 45 19.53 24.22 -5.54
CA ALA A 45 18.42 24.88 -4.83
C ALA A 45 17.56 23.86 -4.06
N SER A 46 17.21 22.74 -4.70
CA SER A 46 16.46 21.67 -4.06
C SER A 46 17.20 21.10 -2.85
N PHE A 47 18.49 20.77 -3.00
CA PHE A 47 19.33 20.29 -1.90
C PHE A 47 19.40 21.28 -0.74
N TYR A 48 19.61 22.55 -1.03
CA TYR A 48 19.64 23.62 -0.01
C TYR A 48 18.29 23.74 0.73
N VAL A 49 17.20 23.80 -0.02
CA VAL A 49 15.84 23.91 0.54
C VAL A 49 15.46 22.65 1.34
N ASP A 50 15.86 21.45 0.87
CA ASP A 50 15.65 20.22 1.65
C ASP A 50 16.43 20.24 2.96
N SER A 51 17.67 20.78 2.99
CA SER A 51 18.43 20.93 4.22
C SER A 51 17.74 21.86 5.23
N LEU A 52 17.09 22.92 4.72
CA LEU A 52 16.29 23.83 5.55
C LEU A 52 15.03 23.15 6.11
N TRP A 53 14.39 22.30 5.30
CA TRP A 53 13.22 21.54 5.73
C TRP A 53 13.56 20.58 6.86
N TYR A 54 14.61 19.76 6.70
CA TYR A 54 15.06 18.88 7.78
C TYR A 54 15.43 19.63 9.06
N ARG A 55 15.96 20.86 8.91
CA ARG A 55 16.24 21.72 10.04
C ARG A 55 14.95 22.22 10.71
N SER A 56 13.91 22.55 9.92
CA SER A 56 12.63 23.03 10.46
C SER A 56 11.86 21.96 11.23
N VAL A 57 11.99 20.70 10.85
CA VAL A 57 11.40 19.57 11.57
C VAL A 57 12.34 18.97 12.64
N GLY A 58 13.45 19.65 12.98
CA GLY A 58 14.38 19.22 14.01
C GLY A 58 15.22 17.98 13.68
N ARG A 59 15.36 17.61 12.39
CA ARG A 59 16.02 16.37 11.92
C ARG A 59 17.19 16.61 11.00
N SER A 60 17.97 17.64 11.25
CA SER A 60 19.19 17.92 10.47
C SER A 60 20.22 16.80 10.53
N ASP A 61 20.27 16.06 11.64
CA ASP A 61 21.11 14.88 11.83
C ASP A 61 20.82 13.80 10.78
N VAL A 62 19.57 13.42 10.61
CA VAL A 62 19.17 12.41 9.60
C VAL A 62 19.60 12.82 8.18
N PHE A 63 19.43 14.09 7.82
CA PHE A 63 19.81 14.62 6.52
C PHE A 63 21.32 14.53 6.28
N TRP A 64 22.13 15.09 7.21
CA TRP A 64 23.57 15.18 7.02
C TRP A 64 24.26 13.83 7.16
N ASP A 65 23.85 13.00 8.10
CA ASP A 65 24.41 11.65 8.28
C ASP A 65 24.15 10.79 7.04
N THR A 66 22.92 10.80 6.52
CA THR A 66 22.58 10.10 5.29
C THR A 66 23.37 10.64 4.09
N PHE A 67 23.51 11.96 3.97
CA PHE A 67 24.25 12.60 2.90
C PHE A 67 25.73 12.19 2.92
N TRP A 68 26.38 12.31 4.08
CA TRP A 68 27.81 11.98 4.19
C TRP A 68 28.09 10.51 3.97
N VAL A 69 27.23 9.62 4.44
CA VAL A 69 27.36 8.19 4.17
C VAL A 69 27.27 7.90 2.67
N LYS A 70 26.32 8.51 1.97
CA LYS A 70 26.20 8.39 0.51
C LYS A 70 27.44 8.90 -0.21
N VAL A 71 27.96 10.06 0.20
CA VAL A 71 29.19 10.66 -0.37
C VAL A 71 30.39 9.76 -0.11
N VAL A 72 30.60 9.31 1.11
CA VAL A 72 31.74 8.44 1.48
C VAL A 72 31.69 7.13 0.70
N LEU A 73 30.55 6.50 0.58
CA LEU A 73 30.42 5.25 -0.20
C LEU A 73 30.65 5.50 -1.69
N GLY A 74 30.00 6.49 -2.27
CA GLY A 74 30.09 6.77 -3.70
C GLY A 74 31.49 7.21 -4.11
N VAL A 75 32.05 8.22 -3.43
CA VAL A 75 33.40 8.73 -3.70
C VAL A 75 34.48 7.72 -3.33
N GLY A 76 34.31 7.00 -2.22
CA GLY A 76 35.23 5.96 -1.79
C GLY A 76 35.35 4.84 -2.82
N CYS A 77 34.21 4.28 -3.28
CA CYS A 77 34.21 3.27 -4.34
C CYS A 77 34.76 3.82 -5.67
N ALA A 78 34.41 5.07 -6.03
CA ALA A 78 34.95 5.72 -7.24
C ALA A 78 36.48 5.86 -7.18
N THR A 79 36.98 6.26 -6.02
CA THR A 79 38.46 6.41 -5.82
C THR A 79 39.13 5.04 -5.85
N VAL A 80 38.60 4.03 -5.19
CA VAL A 80 39.16 2.65 -5.22
C VAL A 80 39.21 2.15 -6.66
N PHE A 81 38.14 2.27 -7.42
CA PHE A 81 38.12 1.85 -8.83
C PHE A 81 39.12 2.66 -9.68
N ALA A 82 39.13 3.97 -9.52
CA ALA A 82 40.03 4.84 -10.30
C ALA A 82 41.51 4.50 -10.02
N VAL A 83 41.88 4.22 -8.77
CA VAL A 83 43.23 3.78 -8.40
C VAL A 83 43.54 2.41 -9.02
N LEU A 84 42.65 1.45 -8.95
CA LEU A 84 42.85 0.12 -9.56
C LEU A 84 43.03 0.22 -11.08
N ALA A 85 42.18 1.00 -11.75
CA ALA A 85 42.26 1.22 -13.18
C ALA A 85 43.55 1.95 -13.59
N ALA A 86 43.91 3.03 -12.88
CA ALA A 86 45.12 3.80 -13.13
C ALA A 86 46.39 2.96 -12.94
N LEU A 87 46.44 2.15 -11.88
CA LEU A 87 47.53 1.20 -11.62
C LEU A 87 47.66 0.17 -12.76
N SER A 88 46.54 -0.47 -13.13
CA SER A 88 46.55 -1.45 -14.22
C SER A 88 46.92 -0.87 -15.57
N LEU A 89 46.41 0.31 -15.96
CA LEU A 89 46.78 1.00 -17.18
C LEU A 89 48.25 1.46 -17.17
N THR A 90 48.78 1.83 -16.01
CA THR A 90 50.19 2.19 -15.86
C THR A 90 51.09 0.98 -16.03
N VAL A 91 50.71 -0.16 -15.47
CA VAL A 91 51.42 -1.45 -15.68
C VAL A 91 51.38 -1.82 -17.17
N ALA A 92 50.22 -1.70 -17.82
CA ALA A 92 50.04 -2.04 -19.22
C ALA A 92 50.94 -1.21 -20.14
N ASP A 93 51.19 0.07 -19.80
CA ASP A 93 52.12 0.93 -20.55
C ASP A 93 53.59 0.60 -20.27
N ARG A 94 53.94 0.24 -19.01
CA ARG A 94 55.32 -0.09 -18.66
C ARG A 94 55.80 -1.39 -19.31
N ILE A 95 54.90 -2.35 -19.52
CA ILE A 95 55.21 -3.64 -20.14
C ILE A 95 54.92 -3.68 -21.65
N ALA A 96 54.63 -2.54 -22.25
CA ALA A 96 54.42 -2.42 -23.71
C ALA A 96 55.67 -2.88 -24.50
N PRO A 97 55.54 -3.68 -25.58
CA PRO A 97 56.65 -4.16 -26.36
C PRO A 97 57.38 -3.00 -27.08
N THR A 98 58.71 -3.05 -27.06
CA THR A 98 59.59 -2.04 -27.69
C THR A 98 59.71 -2.27 -29.19
N VAL A 99 59.66 -3.55 -29.66
CA VAL A 99 59.76 -3.93 -31.08
C VAL A 99 58.37 -4.29 -31.60
N ARG A 100 57.98 -3.68 -32.75
CA ARG A 100 56.65 -3.86 -33.34
C ARG A 100 56.83 -4.25 -34.83
N PRO A 101 56.19 -5.32 -35.29
CA PRO A 101 56.18 -5.65 -36.70
C PRO A 101 55.26 -4.70 -37.50
N ALA A 102 55.58 -4.43 -38.74
CA ALA A 102 54.78 -3.64 -39.67
C ALA A 102 53.55 -4.44 -40.18
N GLY A 103 52.38 -3.77 -40.26
CA GLY A 103 51.14 -4.33 -40.79
C GLY A 103 50.00 -3.31 -40.84
N PRO A 104 48.89 -3.55 -41.59
CA PRO A 104 47.80 -2.59 -41.74
C PRO A 104 47.10 -2.20 -40.42
N GLU A 105 46.97 -3.14 -39.46
CA GLU A 105 46.45 -2.84 -38.11
C GLU A 105 47.40 -1.86 -37.36
N GLU A 106 48.71 -2.00 -37.55
CA GLU A 106 49.67 -1.20 -36.82
C GLU A 106 49.63 0.25 -37.30
N GLU A 107 49.38 0.53 -38.58
CA GLU A 107 49.23 1.90 -39.08
C GLU A 107 48.02 2.60 -38.45
N MET A 108 46.90 1.90 -38.30
CA MET A 108 45.72 2.43 -37.64
C MET A 108 46.01 2.71 -36.17
N LEU A 109 46.64 1.78 -35.48
CA LEU A 109 47.00 1.89 -34.06
C LEU A 109 48.08 2.98 -33.86
N GLU A 110 48.98 3.21 -34.83
CA GLU A 110 50.00 4.24 -34.74
C GLU A 110 49.40 5.65 -34.86
N ARG A 111 48.34 5.84 -35.67
CA ARG A 111 47.57 7.08 -35.69
C ARG A 111 46.86 7.32 -34.33
N VAL A 112 46.27 6.30 -33.73
CA VAL A 112 45.69 6.41 -32.40
C VAL A 112 46.74 6.72 -31.33
N ARG A 113 47.90 6.08 -31.39
CA ARG A 113 49.01 6.31 -30.46
C ARG A 113 49.68 7.69 -30.64
N SER A 114 49.82 8.17 -31.86
CA SER A 114 50.39 9.52 -32.13
C SER A 114 49.47 10.59 -31.56
N PHE A 115 48.16 10.41 -31.67
CA PHE A 115 47.16 11.27 -31.03
C PHE A 115 47.22 11.23 -29.49
N ILE A 116 47.38 10.02 -28.93
CA ILE A 116 47.48 9.80 -27.49
C ILE A 116 48.87 10.22 -26.93
N GLY A 117 49.92 10.13 -27.72
CA GLY A 117 51.33 10.10 -27.29
C GLY A 117 51.78 11.19 -26.33
N ALA A 118 51.46 12.46 -26.63
CA ALA A 118 51.86 13.61 -25.81
C ALA A 118 51.04 13.74 -24.51
N ARG A 119 49.82 13.10 -24.44
CA ARG A 119 48.87 13.27 -23.34
C ARG A 119 48.52 11.97 -22.61
N ARG A 120 49.35 10.93 -22.72
CA ARG A 120 49.06 9.58 -22.14
C ARG A 120 48.70 9.61 -20.65
N ARG A 121 49.41 10.40 -19.83
CA ARG A 121 49.16 10.48 -18.39
C ARG A 121 47.79 11.08 -18.10
N LEU A 122 47.43 12.15 -18.84
CA LEU A 122 46.16 12.84 -18.69
C LEU A 122 44.97 11.96 -19.16
N LEU A 123 45.15 11.27 -20.32
CA LEU A 123 44.11 10.38 -20.84
C LEU A 123 43.85 9.19 -19.92
N ARG A 124 44.90 8.55 -19.36
CA ARG A 124 44.76 7.49 -18.36
C ARG A 124 44.03 7.98 -17.12
N ALA A 125 44.40 9.13 -16.59
CA ALA A 125 43.72 9.72 -15.45
C ALA A 125 42.24 10.01 -15.77
N ALA A 126 41.98 10.57 -16.96
CA ALA A 126 40.60 10.84 -17.38
C ALA A 126 39.76 9.57 -17.52
N ILE A 127 40.29 8.50 -18.14
CA ILE A 127 39.62 7.20 -18.25
C ILE A 127 39.41 6.60 -16.87
N ALA A 128 40.42 6.58 -16.00
CA ALA A 128 40.32 6.03 -14.67
C ALA A 128 39.28 6.78 -13.81
N ILE A 129 39.26 8.11 -13.87
CA ILE A 129 38.29 8.94 -13.16
C ILE A 129 36.91 8.76 -13.75
N MET A 130 36.72 8.78 -15.06
CA MET A 130 35.42 8.62 -15.71
C MET A 130 34.79 7.29 -15.35
N PHE A 131 35.50 6.18 -15.52
CA PHE A 131 35.02 4.86 -15.12
C PHE A 131 34.89 4.73 -13.62
N GLY A 132 35.76 5.37 -12.83
CA GLY A 132 35.68 5.44 -11.39
C GLY A 132 34.34 6.05 -10.94
N LEU A 133 33.98 7.20 -11.51
CA LEU A 133 32.68 7.83 -11.21
C LEU A 133 31.51 6.97 -11.68
N MET A 134 31.58 6.40 -12.89
CA MET A 134 30.51 5.58 -13.45
C MET A 134 30.23 4.31 -12.61
N VAL A 135 31.28 3.64 -12.13
CA VAL A 135 31.16 2.37 -11.38
C VAL A 135 31.00 2.61 -9.88
N GLY A 136 31.57 3.71 -9.37
CA GLY A 136 31.61 3.96 -7.93
C GLY A 136 30.44 4.78 -7.40
N LEU A 137 29.97 5.82 -8.11
CA LEU A 137 28.88 6.65 -7.58
C LEU A 137 27.59 5.90 -7.28
N PRO A 138 27.16 4.88 -8.06
CA PRO A 138 25.97 4.07 -7.73
C PRO A 138 26.07 3.34 -6.38
N ALA A 139 27.28 3.15 -5.82
CA ALA A 139 27.46 2.57 -4.49
C ALA A 139 26.79 3.40 -3.38
N ALA A 140 26.56 4.70 -3.61
CA ALA A 140 25.80 5.56 -2.70
C ALA A 140 24.38 5.03 -2.41
N ALA A 141 23.77 4.28 -3.33
CA ALA A 141 22.46 3.65 -3.11
C ALA A 141 22.46 2.58 -2.01
N LYS A 142 23.62 2.04 -1.64
CA LYS A 142 23.79 1.00 -0.61
C LYS A 142 24.04 1.55 0.79
N TRP A 143 23.60 2.77 1.04
CA TRP A 143 23.79 3.45 2.31
C TRP A 143 23.06 2.75 3.47
N ARG A 144 21.86 2.16 3.22
CA ARG A 144 21.07 1.45 4.22
C ARG A 144 21.80 0.18 4.68
N GLU A 145 22.21 -0.65 3.72
CA GLU A 145 22.93 -1.89 3.99
C GLU A 145 24.26 -1.62 4.71
N TRP A 146 24.95 -0.53 4.37
CA TRP A 146 26.15 -0.11 5.08
C TRP A 146 25.90 0.28 6.53
N LEU A 147 24.86 1.10 6.77
CA LEU A 147 24.53 1.55 8.12
C LEU A 147 24.08 0.39 9.01
N LEU A 148 23.25 -0.52 8.49
CA LEU A 148 22.82 -1.72 9.21
C LEU A 148 23.99 -2.69 9.45
N PHE A 149 24.91 -2.83 8.50
CA PHE A 149 26.12 -3.62 8.66
C PHE A 149 26.96 -3.13 9.86
N ARG A 150 27.14 -1.82 9.99
CA ARG A 150 27.91 -1.21 11.08
C ARG A 150 27.21 -1.27 12.44
N ASN A 151 25.90 -1.19 12.46
CA ASN A 151 25.09 -1.05 13.66
C ASN A 151 24.26 -2.31 13.95
N SER A 152 24.73 -3.47 13.54
CA SER A 152 24.00 -4.73 13.71
C SER A 152 23.66 -5.01 15.19
N VAL A 153 22.47 -5.58 15.40
CA VAL A 153 21.95 -6.02 16.70
C VAL A 153 21.59 -7.49 16.60
N SER A 154 21.90 -8.30 17.61
CA SER A 154 21.56 -9.72 17.64
C SER A 154 20.05 -9.91 17.72
N PHE A 155 19.53 -10.89 16.99
CA PHE A 155 18.14 -11.35 17.10
C PHE A 155 17.95 -12.33 18.27
N GLY A 156 19.04 -12.89 18.80
CA GLY A 156 18.97 -13.94 19.83
C GLY A 156 18.52 -15.31 19.28
N THR A 157 18.10 -15.37 18.02
CA THR A 157 17.69 -16.59 17.33
C THR A 157 18.77 -17.01 16.35
N LYS A 158 19.10 -18.30 16.33
CA LYS A 158 20.10 -18.88 15.43
C LYS A 158 19.44 -19.66 14.30
N ASP A 159 19.99 -19.52 13.11
CA ASP A 159 19.62 -20.35 11.96
C ASP A 159 19.99 -21.83 12.22
N PRO A 160 19.07 -22.78 11.97
CA PRO A 160 19.28 -24.20 12.29
C PRO A 160 20.22 -24.92 11.32
N GLN A 161 20.68 -24.32 10.22
CA GLN A 161 21.56 -24.95 9.24
C GLN A 161 23.04 -24.62 9.48
N PHE A 162 23.35 -23.35 9.76
CA PHE A 162 24.72 -22.87 9.92
C PHE A 162 25.03 -22.40 11.33
N GLY A 163 24.01 -22.32 12.23
CA GLY A 163 24.16 -21.89 13.62
C GLY A 163 24.49 -20.41 13.78
N GLN A 164 24.31 -19.60 12.72
CA GLN A 164 24.52 -18.17 12.75
C GLN A 164 23.30 -17.45 13.33
N ASP A 165 23.54 -16.41 14.13
CA ASP A 165 22.46 -15.51 14.54
C ASP A 165 21.78 -14.87 13.31
N VAL A 166 20.46 -14.67 13.36
CA VAL A 166 19.69 -14.07 12.26
C VAL A 166 20.26 -12.72 11.82
N SER A 167 20.90 -11.96 12.72
CA SER A 167 21.57 -10.70 12.40
C SER A 167 22.66 -10.80 11.33
N TRP A 168 23.27 -11.99 11.18
CA TRP A 168 24.21 -12.25 10.10
C TRP A 168 23.55 -12.11 8.74
N TYR A 169 22.35 -12.69 8.59
CA TYR A 169 21.57 -12.67 7.35
C TYR A 169 20.98 -11.29 7.06
N VAL A 170 20.39 -10.67 8.08
CA VAL A 170 19.66 -9.40 7.94
C VAL A 170 20.62 -8.21 7.78
N PHE A 171 21.71 -8.15 8.54
CA PHE A 171 22.54 -6.95 8.59
C PHE A 171 23.89 -7.08 7.88
N ARG A 172 24.51 -8.27 7.88
CA ARG A 172 25.89 -8.41 7.39
C ARG A 172 25.96 -9.00 5.99
N LEU A 173 25.23 -10.07 5.74
CA LEU A 173 25.26 -10.80 4.48
C LEU A 173 24.92 -9.93 3.25
N PRO A 174 23.89 -9.06 3.28
CA PRO A 174 23.54 -8.24 2.14
C PRO A 174 24.65 -7.28 1.70
N PHE A 175 25.28 -6.59 2.66
CA PHE A 175 26.36 -5.67 2.35
C PHE A 175 27.60 -6.40 1.85
N LEU A 176 28.00 -7.51 2.48
CA LEU A 176 29.17 -8.30 2.07
C LEU A 176 28.98 -8.91 0.68
N THR A 177 27.79 -9.41 0.38
CA THR A 177 27.45 -9.95 -0.94
C THR A 177 27.54 -8.88 -2.02
N TRP A 178 26.99 -7.70 -1.74
CA TRP A 178 27.12 -6.56 -2.64
C TRP A 178 28.58 -6.14 -2.81
N LEU A 179 29.35 -6.01 -1.74
CA LEU A 179 30.74 -5.56 -1.78
C LEU A 179 31.62 -6.48 -2.62
N ILE A 180 31.55 -7.80 -2.39
CA ILE A 180 32.31 -8.78 -3.19
C ILE A 180 31.83 -8.81 -4.63
N GLY A 181 30.51 -8.64 -4.88
CA GLY A 181 29.95 -8.52 -6.21
C GLY A 181 30.45 -7.27 -6.93
N TRP A 182 30.48 -6.13 -6.26
CA TRP A 182 31.02 -4.88 -6.78
C TRP A 182 32.51 -4.98 -7.10
N LEU A 183 33.31 -5.56 -6.19
CA LEU A 183 34.75 -5.79 -6.44
C LEU A 183 34.98 -6.71 -7.64
N PHE A 184 34.21 -7.78 -7.76
CA PHE A 184 34.29 -8.69 -8.92
C PHE A 184 34.01 -7.93 -10.23
N SER A 185 32.94 -7.14 -10.27
CA SER A 185 32.57 -6.33 -11.43
C SER A 185 33.64 -5.25 -11.74
N ALA A 186 34.20 -4.62 -10.71
CA ALA A 186 35.26 -3.65 -10.85
C ALA A 186 36.51 -4.27 -11.48
N PHE A 187 36.97 -5.42 -10.98
CA PHE A 187 38.12 -6.13 -11.55
C PHE A 187 37.84 -6.67 -12.95
N LEU A 188 36.61 -7.07 -13.26
CA LEU A 188 36.22 -7.47 -14.61
C LEU A 188 36.33 -6.30 -15.60
N ILE A 189 35.85 -5.11 -15.22
CA ILE A 189 35.98 -3.90 -16.03
C ILE A 189 37.46 -3.50 -16.18
N VAL A 190 38.24 -3.57 -15.09
CA VAL A 190 39.70 -3.33 -15.15
C VAL A 190 40.37 -4.32 -16.09
N LEU A 191 39.99 -5.60 -16.09
CA LEU A 191 40.50 -6.61 -17.04
C LEU A 191 40.22 -6.21 -18.48
N ILE A 192 39.00 -5.77 -18.80
CA ILE A 192 38.62 -5.30 -20.14
C ILE A 192 39.46 -4.06 -20.54
N LEU A 193 39.53 -3.04 -19.68
CA LEU A 193 40.33 -1.85 -19.92
C LEU A 193 41.82 -2.18 -20.14
N THR A 194 42.34 -3.13 -19.37
CA THR A 194 43.70 -3.63 -19.48
C THR A 194 43.92 -4.36 -20.79
N ALA A 195 43.01 -5.21 -21.22
CA ALA A 195 43.09 -5.92 -22.49
C ALA A 195 43.07 -4.94 -23.67
N VAL A 196 42.21 -3.92 -23.65
CA VAL A 196 42.14 -2.86 -24.63
C VAL A 196 43.45 -2.05 -24.63
N ALA A 197 43.99 -1.70 -23.46
CA ALA A 197 45.29 -0.98 -23.37
C ALA A 197 46.44 -1.81 -23.95
N HIS A 198 46.48 -3.12 -23.69
CA HIS A 198 47.46 -4.01 -24.27
C HIS A 198 47.30 -4.19 -25.77
N TYR A 199 46.06 -4.20 -26.28
CA TYR A 199 45.81 -4.22 -27.72
C TYR A 199 46.33 -2.93 -28.39
N VAL A 200 45.95 -1.77 -27.83
CA VAL A 200 46.43 -0.48 -28.33
C VAL A 200 47.97 -0.36 -28.24
N ASN A 201 48.57 -0.93 -27.21
CA ASN A 201 50.03 -0.93 -27.03
C ASN A 201 50.76 -1.98 -27.89
N GLY A 202 50.05 -2.82 -28.67
CA GLY A 202 50.63 -3.83 -29.53
C GLY A 202 51.09 -5.12 -28.82
N GLY A 203 50.68 -5.29 -27.56
CA GLY A 203 50.97 -6.49 -26.77
C GLY A 203 50.05 -7.66 -27.05
N ILE A 204 48.85 -7.39 -27.58
CA ILE A 204 47.83 -8.34 -28.11
C ILE A 204 47.66 -8.03 -29.60
N ARG A 205 47.70 -9.06 -30.44
CA ARG A 205 47.48 -8.98 -31.88
C ARG A 205 46.51 -10.05 -32.33
N THR A 206 45.57 -9.66 -33.16
CA THR A 206 44.51 -10.50 -33.66
C THR A 206 44.71 -10.82 -35.15
N SER A 207 45.42 -9.97 -35.89
CA SER A 207 45.73 -10.18 -37.29
C SER A 207 47.11 -10.82 -37.49
N GLY A 208 47.19 -11.85 -38.35
CA GLY A 208 48.37 -12.64 -38.70
C GLY A 208 48.06 -14.12 -38.70
N PRO A 209 48.99 -14.96 -39.13
CA PRO A 209 48.77 -16.40 -39.25
C PRO A 209 48.51 -17.09 -37.89
N ALA A 210 48.82 -16.46 -36.78
CA ALA A 210 48.35 -16.88 -35.43
C ALA A 210 48.24 -15.68 -34.48
N PRO A 211 47.20 -15.57 -33.68
CA PRO A 211 47.09 -14.52 -32.63
C PRO A 211 48.29 -14.56 -31.69
N HIS A 212 48.98 -13.45 -31.53
CA HIS A 212 50.15 -13.39 -30.66
C HIS A 212 49.90 -12.50 -29.45
N VAL A 213 50.20 -13.01 -28.25
CA VAL A 213 50.12 -12.27 -26.98
C VAL A 213 51.47 -12.38 -26.30
N THR A 214 52.07 -11.21 -25.98
CA THR A 214 53.41 -11.20 -25.34
C THR A 214 53.41 -11.85 -23.96
N PRO A 215 54.52 -12.46 -23.51
CA PRO A 215 54.60 -13.12 -22.19
C PRO A 215 54.26 -12.19 -21.01
N GLN A 216 54.60 -10.93 -21.08
CA GLN A 216 54.33 -9.92 -20.05
C GLN A 216 52.81 -9.60 -19.94
N VAL A 217 52.12 -9.55 -21.09
CA VAL A 217 50.66 -9.37 -21.14
C VAL A 217 49.96 -10.58 -20.52
N LYS A 218 50.41 -11.80 -20.85
CA LYS A 218 49.89 -13.02 -20.25
C LYS A 218 50.01 -13.03 -18.72
N LEU A 219 51.15 -12.56 -18.22
CA LEU A 219 51.38 -12.38 -16.81
C LEU A 219 50.41 -11.41 -16.17
N HIS A 220 50.23 -10.21 -16.73
CA HIS A 220 49.33 -9.18 -16.17
C HIS A 220 47.87 -9.67 -16.14
N ILE A 221 47.38 -10.26 -17.25
CA ILE A 221 46.02 -10.82 -17.36
C ILE A 221 45.84 -11.96 -16.36
N SER A 222 46.87 -12.86 -16.20
CA SER A 222 46.76 -13.97 -15.24
C SER A 222 46.64 -13.50 -13.78
N VAL A 223 47.29 -12.42 -13.41
CA VAL A 223 47.18 -11.81 -12.08
C VAL A 223 45.77 -11.30 -11.83
N ILE A 224 45.19 -10.58 -12.80
CA ILE A 224 43.82 -10.04 -12.67
C ILE A 224 42.80 -11.21 -12.62
N LEU A 225 42.98 -12.24 -13.46
CA LEU A 225 42.16 -13.44 -13.44
C LEU A 225 42.26 -14.20 -12.11
N ALA A 226 43.47 -14.26 -11.51
CA ALA A 226 43.64 -14.87 -10.18
C ALA A 226 42.88 -14.12 -9.08
N VAL A 227 42.89 -12.78 -9.11
CA VAL A 227 42.06 -11.96 -8.21
C VAL A 227 40.58 -12.22 -8.42
N LEU A 228 40.12 -12.27 -9.68
CA LEU A 228 38.74 -12.62 -10.00
C LEU A 228 38.35 -14.01 -9.50
N ALA A 229 39.23 -14.99 -9.59
CA ALA A 229 39.00 -16.34 -9.08
C ALA A 229 38.88 -16.37 -7.53
N VAL A 230 39.70 -15.61 -6.81
CA VAL A 230 39.57 -15.43 -5.35
C VAL A 230 38.26 -14.75 -4.98
N LEU A 231 37.89 -13.68 -5.68
CA LEU A 231 36.61 -12.99 -5.47
C LEU A 231 35.43 -13.93 -5.74
N LYS A 232 35.54 -14.80 -6.77
CA LYS A 232 34.55 -15.83 -7.07
C LYS A 232 34.41 -16.88 -5.98
N ALA A 233 35.53 -17.31 -5.39
CA ALA A 233 35.50 -18.17 -4.21
C ALA A 233 34.77 -17.50 -3.03
N GLY A 234 35.01 -16.19 -2.82
CA GLY A 234 34.27 -15.39 -1.82
C GLY A 234 32.77 -15.29 -2.12
N GLN A 235 32.37 -15.11 -3.39
CA GLN A 235 30.96 -15.14 -3.80
C GLN A 235 30.32 -16.50 -3.50
N TYR A 236 30.98 -17.63 -3.79
CA TYR A 236 30.47 -18.96 -3.47
C TYR A 236 30.38 -19.18 -1.95
N TRP A 237 31.33 -18.67 -1.17
CA TRP A 237 31.29 -18.74 0.28
C TRP A 237 30.07 -18.02 0.87
N LEU A 238 29.75 -16.80 0.41
CA LEU A 238 28.54 -16.07 0.82
C LEU A 238 27.27 -16.74 0.32
N ARG A 239 27.28 -17.28 -0.92
CA ARG A 239 26.13 -17.98 -1.49
C ARG A 239 25.68 -19.20 -0.68
N ARG A 240 26.53 -19.80 0.12
CA ARG A 240 26.14 -20.87 1.05
C ARG A 240 25.04 -20.41 2.00
N TYR A 241 25.18 -19.19 2.53
CA TYR A 241 24.23 -18.62 3.47
C TYR A 241 22.94 -18.14 2.77
N THR A 242 22.99 -17.70 1.53
CA THR A 242 21.79 -17.33 0.78
C THR A 242 20.89 -18.53 0.41
N LEU A 243 21.36 -19.77 0.63
CA LEU A 243 20.50 -20.96 0.47
C LEU A 243 19.34 -20.98 1.47
N THR A 244 19.47 -20.32 2.63
CA THR A 244 18.37 -20.19 3.61
C THR A 244 17.16 -19.40 3.10
N SER A 245 17.29 -18.73 1.97
CA SER A 245 16.21 -18.02 1.26
C SER A 245 15.87 -18.67 -0.10
N SER A 246 16.27 -19.95 -0.31
CA SER A 246 16.00 -20.67 -1.56
C SER A 246 14.50 -20.90 -1.75
N THR A 247 14.04 -20.80 -3.00
CA THR A 247 12.64 -21.05 -3.39
C THR A 247 12.47 -22.37 -4.16
N ARG A 248 13.47 -23.26 -4.10
CA ARG A 248 13.48 -24.54 -4.86
C ARG A 248 12.61 -25.62 -4.22
N GLY A 249 12.53 -25.65 -2.89
CA GLY A 249 11.83 -26.66 -2.11
C GLY A 249 10.31 -26.48 -2.11
N PHE A 250 9.64 -27.24 -1.25
CA PHE A 250 8.19 -27.11 -1.02
C PHE A 250 7.83 -25.79 -0.31
N VAL A 251 8.75 -25.29 0.52
CA VAL A 251 8.68 -24.01 1.26
C VAL A 251 9.93 -23.19 0.96
N GLN A 252 9.90 -21.93 1.30
CA GLN A 252 11.07 -21.08 1.23
C GLN A 252 12.09 -21.47 2.30
N GLY A 253 13.36 -21.55 1.88
CA GLY A 253 14.48 -21.98 2.73
C GLY A 253 15.34 -23.03 2.07
N ALA A 254 16.45 -23.43 2.74
CA ALA A 254 17.33 -24.47 2.25
C ALA A 254 16.66 -25.84 2.40
N GLY A 255 16.10 -26.42 1.33
CA GLY A 255 15.49 -27.74 1.30
C GLY A 255 16.53 -28.88 1.22
N TYR A 256 16.04 -30.11 1.08
CA TYR A 256 16.89 -31.30 0.99
C TYR A 256 17.94 -31.20 -0.10
N THR A 257 17.54 -30.79 -1.30
CA THR A 257 18.46 -30.63 -2.44
C THR A 257 19.52 -29.57 -2.17
N ASP A 258 19.14 -28.46 -1.54
CA ASP A 258 20.07 -27.38 -1.24
C ASP A 258 21.14 -27.83 -0.21
N VAL A 259 20.73 -28.54 0.85
CA VAL A 259 21.64 -29.00 1.89
C VAL A 259 22.50 -30.20 1.44
N LYS A 260 21.93 -31.15 0.67
CA LYS A 260 22.60 -32.41 0.33
C LYS A 260 23.28 -32.41 -1.05
N ALA A 261 22.95 -31.45 -1.92
CA ALA A 261 23.57 -31.35 -3.25
C ALA A 261 24.19 -29.97 -3.51
N THR A 262 23.43 -28.87 -3.37
CA THR A 262 23.91 -27.52 -3.72
C THR A 262 25.03 -27.06 -2.76
N LEU A 263 24.89 -27.25 -1.45
CA LEU A 263 25.87 -26.83 -0.45
C LEU A 263 27.22 -27.55 -0.62
N PRO A 264 27.29 -28.92 -0.80
CA PRO A 264 28.55 -29.60 -1.13
C PRO A 264 29.14 -29.10 -2.46
N ALA A 265 28.31 -28.85 -3.49
CA ALA A 265 28.77 -28.31 -4.75
C ALA A 265 29.40 -26.91 -4.61
N LEU A 266 28.82 -26.02 -3.79
CA LEU A 266 29.39 -24.72 -3.49
C LEU A 266 30.74 -24.84 -2.76
N ASN A 267 30.87 -25.77 -1.80
CA ASN A 267 32.15 -26.00 -1.12
C ASN A 267 33.22 -26.48 -2.11
N LEU A 268 32.88 -27.39 -3.03
CA LEU A 268 33.78 -27.82 -4.10
C LEU A 268 34.16 -26.66 -5.03
N LEU A 269 33.18 -25.80 -5.41
CA LEU A 269 33.44 -24.62 -6.26
C LEU A 269 34.35 -23.59 -5.57
N ILE A 270 34.28 -23.44 -4.25
CA ILE A 270 35.23 -22.62 -3.48
C ILE A 270 36.66 -23.15 -3.66
N LEU A 271 36.84 -24.46 -3.41
CA LEU A 271 38.15 -25.10 -3.53
C LEU A 271 38.72 -25.00 -4.94
N ILE A 272 37.91 -25.29 -5.96
CA ILE A 272 38.32 -25.19 -7.37
C ILE A 272 38.65 -23.74 -7.77
N SER A 273 37.87 -22.74 -7.29
CA SER A 273 38.17 -21.34 -7.59
C SER A 273 39.49 -20.90 -6.95
N LEU A 274 39.80 -21.34 -5.73
CA LEU A 274 41.10 -21.11 -5.08
C LEU A 274 42.25 -21.87 -5.77
N ALA A 275 42.02 -23.12 -6.19
CA ALA A 275 42.98 -23.87 -6.99
C ALA A 275 43.23 -23.20 -8.37
N ALA A 276 42.19 -22.71 -9.03
CA ALA A 276 42.32 -21.93 -10.27
C ALA A 276 43.13 -20.65 -10.03
N ALA A 277 42.91 -19.91 -8.95
CA ALA A 277 43.71 -18.77 -8.58
C ALA A 277 45.18 -19.12 -8.38
N ALA A 278 45.46 -20.22 -7.67
CA ALA A 278 46.83 -20.72 -7.48
C ALA A 278 47.50 -21.12 -8.81
N LEU A 279 46.80 -21.81 -9.69
CA LEU A 279 47.30 -22.16 -11.03
C LEU A 279 47.55 -20.91 -11.88
N LEU A 280 46.69 -19.89 -11.82
CA LEU A 280 46.87 -18.61 -12.51
C LEU A 280 48.10 -17.86 -11.97
N ILE A 281 48.37 -17.89 -10.66
CA ILE A 281 49.55 -17.33 -10.04
C ILE A 281 50.81 -18.15 -10.47
N TRP A 282 50.73 -19.45 -10.50
CA TRP A 282 51.81 -20.32 -10.98
C TRP A 282 52.14 -20.03 -12.43
N ASN A 283 51.15 -19.72 -13.24
CA ASN A 283 51.30 -19.33 -14.67
C ASN A 283 52.19 -18.09 -14.84
N VAL A 284 52.35 -17.27 -13.81
CA VAL A 284 53.28 -16.15 -13.79
C VAL A 284 54.71 -16.58 -14.16
N ARG A 285 55.10 -17.81 -13.71
CA ARG A 285 56.41 -18.40 -14.03
C ARG A 285 56.45 -19.03 -15.43
N GLN A 286 55.35 -19.71 -15.81
CA GLN A 286 55.24 -20.50 -17.06
C GLN A 286 54.96 -19.57 -18.28
N ARG A 287 54.24 -18.45 -18.10
CA ARG A 287 53.88 -17.43 -19.11
C ARG A 287 53.15 -18.03 -20.32
N GLY A 288 52.46 -19.20 -20.13
CA GLY A 288 51.71 -19.93 -21.15
C GLY A 288 50.22 -19.62 -21.14
N TRP A 289 49.46 -20.11 -22.11
CA TRP A 289 47.98 -20.09 -22.13
C TRP A 289 47.35 -21.38 -21.66
N ARG A 290 48.08 -22.48 -21.58
CA ARG A 290 47.56 -23.80 -21.22
C ARG A 290 46.93 -23.79 -19.83
N LEU A 291 47.67 -23.30 -18.82
CA LEU A 291 47.20 -23.29 -17.43
C LEU A 291 45.98 -22.39 -17.22
N PRO A 292 45.92 -21.12 -17.71
CA PRO A 292 44.73 -20.29 -17.63
C PRO A 292 43.47 -20.93 -18.27
N VAL A 293 43.62 -21.53 -19.47
CA VAL A 293 42.51 -22.18 -20.19
C VAL A 293 42.02 -23.42 -19.42
N ILE A 294 42.91 -24.25 -18.91
CA ILE A 294 42.58 -25.42 -18.10
C ILE A 294 41.88 -25.00 -16.80
N ALA A 295 42.40 -24.00 -16.10
CA ALA A 295 41.83 -23.51 -14.84
C ALA A 295 40.40 -22.98 -15.03
N VAL A 296 40.17 -22.12 -16.04
CA VAL A 296 38.86 -21.56 -16.31
C VAL A 296 37.92 -22.64 -16.89
N GLY A 297 38.40 -23.48 -17.81
CA GLY A 297 37.61 -24.57 -18.39
C GLY A 297 37.14 -25.58 -17.36
N LEU A 298 38.05 -26.05 -16.49
CA LEU A 298 37.69 -26.99 -15.42
C LEU A 298 36.70 -26.36 -14.43
N TRP A 299 36.94 -25.10 -14.04
CA TRP A 299 36.00 -24.37 -13.21
C TRP A 299 34.61 -24.27 -13.85
N ALA A 300 34.51 -23.94 -15.15
CA ALA A 300 33.25 -23.84 -15.86
C ALA A 300 32.51 -25.19 -15.93
N VAL A 301 33.21 -26.25 -16.26
CA VAL A 301 32.64 -27.63 -16.30
C VAL A 301 32.09 -28.03 -14.93
N VAL A 302 32.86 -27.82 -13.86
CA VAL A 302 32.40 -28.16 -12.50
C VAL A 302 31.26 -27.25 -12.07
N ALA A 303 31.28 -25.97 -12.45
CA ALA A 303 30.19 -25.05 -12.13
C ALA A 303 28.86 -25.49 -12.77
N ILE A 304 28.90 -25.99 -14.01
CA ILE A 304 27.73 -26.52 -14.72
C ILE A 304 27.29 -27.88 -14.12
N VAL A 305 28.21 -28.83 -14.01
CA VAL A 305 27.89 -30.21 -13.58
C VAL A 305 27.47 -30.23 -12.11
N ALA A 306 28.32 -29.78 -11.22
CA ALA A 306 28.06 -29.83 -9.78
C ALA A 306 27.12 -28.72 -9.30
N GLY A 307 27.14 -27.52 -9.93
CA GLY A 307 26.34 -26.37 -9.51
C GLY A 307 24.91 -26.37 -10.04
N THR A 308 24.65 -27.05 -11.19
CA THR A 308 23.33 -27.02 -11.83
C THR A 308 22.79 -28.41 -12.08
N LEU A 309 23.50 -29.26 -12.82
CA LEU A 309 22.98 -30.54 -13.27
C LEU A 309 22.77 -31.52 -12.09
N TYR A 310 23.75 -31.67 -11.22
CA TYR A 310 23.66 -32.57 -10.08
C TYR A 310 22.52 -32.23 -9.10
N PRO A 311 22.31 -30.96 -8.67
CA PRO A 311 21.14 -30.62 -7.87
C PRO A 311 19.81 -30.88 -8.58
N ALA A 312 19.71 -30.65 -9.91
CA ALA A 312 18.49 -30.92 -10.68
C ALA A 312 18.15 -32.41 -10.72
N VAL A 313 19.17 -33.29 -10.91
CA VAL A 313 19.00 -34.72 -10.85
C VAL A 313 18.55 -35.22 -9.47
N ILE A 314 19.16 -34.69 -8.40
CA ILE A 314 18.75 -35.04 -7.04
C ILE A 314 17.32 -34.57 -6.75
N GLN A 315 16.94 -33.39 -7.17
CA GLN A 315 15.57 -32.88 -7.02
C GLN A 315 14.57 -33.83 -7.70
N LYS A 316 14.77 -34.08 -8.97
CA LYS A 316 13.79 -34.84 -9.81
C LYS A 316 13.69 -36.32 -9.44
N PHE A 317 14.82 -37.00 -9.22
CA PHE A 317 14.84 -38.46 -9.05
C PHE A 317 14.88 -38.94 -7.60
N ARG A 318 15.24 -38.06 -6.65
CA ARG A 318 15.37 -38.44 -5.27
C ARG A 318 14.40 -37.70 -4.32
N VAL A 319 14.12 -36.43 -4.57
CA VAL A 319 13.23 -35.62 -3.70
C VAL A 319 11.77 -35.76 -4.13
N GLU A 320 11.42 -35.46 -5.38
CA GLU A 320 10.03 -35.47 -5.85
C GLU A 320 9.28 -36.78 -5.56
N PRO A 321 9.87 -37.99 -5.73
CA PRO A 321 9.15 -39.25 -5.46
C PRO A 321 8.86 -39.51 -3.98
N SER A 322 9.50 -38.78 -3.05
CA SER A 322 9.35 -38.95 -1.58
C SER A 322 9.47 -37.61 -0.86
N GLN A 323 8.79 -36.60 -1.38
CA GLN A 323 8.96 -35.21 -1.00
C GLN A 323 8.60 -34.97 0.46
N SER A 324 7.44 -35.44 0.94
CA SER A 324 6.99 -35.29 2.32
C SER A 324 8.05 -35.74 3.33
N LYS A 325 8.56 -36.98 3.16
CA LYS A 325 9.56 -37.56 4.08
C LYS A 325 10.90 -36.83 4.06
N ARG A 326 11.34 -36.33 2.88
CA ARG A 326 12.64 -35.71 2.73
C ARG A 326 12.65 -34.26 3.10
N GLU A 327 11.56 -33.54 2.80
CA GLU A 327 11.44 -32.12 3.09
C GLU A 327 10.92 -31.83 4.51
N ARG A 328 10.37 -32.84 5.22
CA ARG A 328 9.81 -32.70 6.58
C ARG A 328 10.65 -31.85 7.55
N PRO A 329 11.96 -32.11 7.76
CA PRO A 329 12.75 -31.29 8.68
C PRO A 329 12.96 -29.84 8.21
N TYR A 330 12.92 -29.61 6.92
CA TYR A 330 13.06 -28.26 6.34
C TYR A 330 11.75 -27.49 6.35
N ILE A 331 10.63 -28.21 6.18
CA ILE A 331 9.28 -27.65 6.36
C ILE A 331 9.10 -27.19 7.81
N GLN A 332 9.53 -28.00 8.80
CA GLN A 332 9.44 -27.62 10.20
C GLN A 332 10.24 -26.34 10.49
N ARG A 333 11.47 -26.23 9.96
CA ARG A 333 12.28 -25.00 10.09
C ARG A 333 11.60 -23.77 9.50
N ASN A 334 10.92 -23.93 8.37
CA ASN A 334 10.17 -22.85 7.74
C ASN A 334 8.95 -22.45 8.58
N ILE A 335 8.21 -23.43 9.13
CA ILE A 335 7.07 -23.15 10.02
C ILE A 335 7.55 -22.31 11.22
N ASP A 336 8.52 -22.82 11.97
CA ASP A 336 8.99 -22.21 13.21
C ASP A 336 9.52 -20.77 12.98
N LEU A 337 10.34 -20.59 11.93
CA LEU A 337 10.96 -19.29 11.66
C LEU A 337 10.00 -18.31 10.96
N THR A 338 9.02 -18.77 10.20
CA THR A 338 7.98 -17.91 9.66
C THR A 338 7.05 -17.41 10.76
N GLN A 339 6.63 -18.30 11.68
CA GLN A 339 5.82 -17.87 12.83
C GLN A 339 6.54 -16.79 13.65
N GLN A 340 7.81 -16.99 13.96
CA GLN A 340 8.63 -15.99 14.65
C GLN A 340 8.76 -14.70 13.82
N ALA A 341 9.02 -14.78 12.52
CA ALA A 341 9.27 -13.62 11.68
C ALA A 341 8.05 -12.69 11.55
N PHE A 342 6.83 -13.25 11.60
CA PHE A 342 5.58 -12.51 11.51
C PHE A 342 4.86 -12.31 12.86
N GLY A 343 5.45 -12.76 13.97
CA GLY A 343 4.83 -12.66 15.30
C GLY A 343 3.56 -13.48 15.45
N LEU A 344 3.53 -14.67 14.84
CA LEU A 344 2.38 -15.58 14.87
C LEU A 344 2.51 -16.65 15.95
N ASP A 345 3.70 -16.88 16.46
CA ASP A 345 4.03 -17.93 17.42
C ASP A 345 3.20 -17.85 18.70
N THR A 346 2.99 -16.67 19.24
CA THR A 346 2.13 -16.46 20.41
C THR A 346 0.67 -16.75 20.13
N ALA A 347 0.11 -16.29 19.01
CA ALA A 347 -1.27 -16.54 18.62
C ALA A 347 -1.53 -18.02 18.32
N VAL A 348 -0.57 -18.70 17.69
CA VAL A 348 -0.67 -20.13 17.37
C VAL A 348 -0.55 -20.99 18.62
N SER A 349 0.33 -20.63 19.57
CA SER A 349 0.51 -21.38 20.82
C SER A 349 -0.61 -21.13 21.84
N ALA A 350 -1.23 -19.95 21.81
CA ALA A 350 -2.27 -19.51 22.75
C ALA A 350 -3.66 -19.44 22.08
N ARG A 351 -4.02 -20.45 21.25
CA ARG A 351 -5.36 -20.53 20.64
C ARG A 351 -6.44 -20.63 21.71
N VAL A 352 -7.50 -19.86 21.52
CA VAL A 352 -8.69 -19.91 22.35
C VAL A 352 -9.73 -20.82 21.69
N PRO A 353 -10.00 -22.03 22.24
CA PRO A 353 -11.05 -22.87 21.70
C PRO A 353 -12.42 -22.24 22.03
N VAL A 354 -13.29 -22.11 21.05
CA VAL A 354 -14.63 -21.59 21.21
C VAL A 354 -15.64 -22.55 20.61
N THR A 355 -16.80 -22.74 21.27
CA THR A 355 -17.90 -23.54 20.75
C THR A 355 -19.13 -22.64 20.72
N PHE A 356 -19.75 -22.54 19.57
CA PHE A 356 -20.96 -21.75 19.42
C PHE A 356 -22.19 -22.67 19.48
N GLY A 357 -23.07 -22.36 20.43
CA GLY A 357 -24.39 -22.94 20.57
C GLY A 357 -25.47 -22.00 19.99
N ASN A 358 -26.73 -22.27 20.38
CA ASN A 358 -27.82 -21.42 19.98
C ASN A 358 -27.91 -20.17 20.88
N VAL A 359 -28.15 -19.03 20.23
CA VAL A 359 -28.47 -17.77 20.92
C VAL A 359 -29.88 -17.90 21.53
N SER A 360 -30.02 -17.57 22.81
CA SER A 360 -31.28 -17.58 23.52
C SER A 360 -31.78 -16.17 23.88
N THR A 361 -33.07 -16.00 24.13
CA THR A 361 -33.62 -14.70 24.55
C THR A 361 -32.94 -14.15 25.82
N PRO A 362 -32.65 -14.93 26.87
CA PRO A 362 -31.89 -14.44 28.02
C PRO A 362 -30.46 -14.01 27.69
N SER A 363 -29.78 -14.74 26.78
CA SER A 363 -28.40 -14.33 26.39
C SER A 363 -28.38 -13.00 25.60
N VAL A 364 -29.40 -12.73 24.80
CA VAL A 364 -29.56 -11.43 24.14
C VAL A 364 -29.76 -10.30 25.15
N GLN A 365 -30.59 -10.52 26.17
CA GLN A 365 -30.81 -9.54 27.25
C GLN A 365 -29.52 -9.25 28.05
N GLN A 366 -28.73 -10.28 28.36
CA GLN A 366 -27.46 -10.15 29.06
C GLN A 366 -26.38 -9.45 28.22
N ALA A 367 -26.41 -9.64 26.90
CA ALA A 367 -25.42 -9.07 25.96
C ALA A 367 -25.78 -7.65 25.47
N THR A 368 -26.69 -6.93 26.14
CA THR A 368 -27.16 -5.60 25.73
C THR A 368 -25.99 -4.62 25.51
N GLU A 369 -24.97 -4.65 26.38
CA GLU A 369 -23.77 -3.79 26.24
C GLU A 369 -22.97 -4.15 24.97
N ALA A 370 -22.72 -5.42 24.72
CA ALA A 370 -22.02 -5.85 23.50
C ALA A 370 -22.82 -5.51 22.23
N LEU A 371 -24.16 -5.69 22.28
CA LEU A 371 -25.02 -5.35 21.15
C LEU A 371 -25.15 -3.84 20.93
N SER A 372 -25.06 -3.01 21.97
CA SER A 372 -25.05 -1.54 21.84
C SER A 372 -23.81 -1.00 21.14
N ASN A 373 -22.75 -1.78 21.06
CA ASN A 373 -21.51 -1.45 20.36
C ASN A 373 -21.50 -1.89 18.90
N VAL A 374 -22.55 -2.56 18.42
CA VAL A 374 -22.69 -2.92 17.00
C VAL A 374 -22.73 -1.65 16.15
N ARG A 375 -21.82 -1.56 15.19
CA ARG A 375 -21.67 -0.38 14.35
C ARG A 375 -22.76 -0.32 13.29
N LEU A 376 -23.46 0.79 13.23
CA LEU A 376 -24.51 1.09 12.25
C LEU A 376 -24.01 1.98 11.12
N LEU A 377 -22.88 2.68 11.31
CA LEU A 377 -22.21 3.49 10.29
C LEU A 377 -20.96 2.77 9.81
N ASP A 378 -20.85 2.55 8.51
CA ASP A 378 -19.66 1.94 7.90
C ASP A 378 -18.72 3.03 7.35
N PRO A 379 -17.55 3.26 7.95
CA PRO A 379 -16.61 4.31 7.53
C PRO A 379 -16.03 4.06 6.13
N LYS A 380 -15.95 2.82 5.68
CA LYS A 380 -15.40 2.45 4.37
C LYS A 380 -16.41 2.61 3.23
N GLN A 381 -17.67 2.92 3.53
CA GLN A 381 -18.67 3.23 2.52
C GLN A 381 -18.51 4.66 1.99
N ASP A 382 -18.18 4.80 0.71
CA ASP A 382 -18.07 6.11 0.05
C ASP A 382 -19.34 6.98 0.22
N ALA A 383 -20.48 6.32 0.28
CA ALA A 383 -21.75 7.01 0.47
C ALA A 383 -21.85 7.65 1.86
N ILE A 384 -21.32 7.01 2.91
CA ILE A 384 -21.26 7.58 4.26
C ILE A 384 -20.27 8.75 4.29
N ARG A 385 -19.08 8.61 3.68
CA ARG A 385 -18.12 9.72 3.54
C ARG A 385 -18.71 10.91 2.77
N GLN A 386 -19.51 10.63 1.74
CA GLN A 386 -20.26 11.69 1.04
C GLN A 386 -21.29 12.37 1.95
N ALA A 387 -21.98 11.62 2.84
CA ALA A 387 -22.91 12.20 3.81
C ALA A 387 -22.17 13.16 4.77
N PHE A 388 -21.03 12.76 5.32
CA PHE A 388 -20.17 13.64 6.11
C PHE A 388 -19.78 14.89 5.33
N THR A 389 -19.32 14.74 4.08
CA THR A 389 -18.92 15.87 3.24
C THR A 389 -20.08 16.83 2.97
N GLN A 390 -21.29 16.33 2.73
CA GLN A 390 -22.43 17.19 2.42
C GLN A 390 -23.01 17.89 3.63
N GLN A 391 -23.01 17.23 4.80
CA GLN A 391 -23.65 17.73 6.01
C GLN A 391 -22.71 18.52 6.91
N GLN A 392 -21.41 18.20 6.88
CA GLN A 392 -20.44 18.72 7.85
C GLN A 392 -19.31 19.57 7.26
N ARG A 393 -19.38 19.98 5.99
CA ARG A 393 -18.47 20.96 5.45
C ARG A 393 -19.09 22.36 5.44
N PRO A 394 -18.57 23.30 6.25
CA PRO A 394 -19.13 24.65 6.33
C PRO A 394 -18.87 25.47 5.05
N GLN A 395 -17.82 25.10 4.29
CA GLN A 395 -17.40 25.80 3.08
C GLN A 395 -17.06 24.79 1.98
N GLY A 396 -17.32 25.14 0.71
CA GLY A 396 -17.13 24.28 -0.45
C GLY A 396 -15.69 23.84 -0.74
N PHE A 397 -14.70 24.39 -0.05
CA PHE A 397 -13.28 24.05 -0.16
C PHE A 397 -12.77 23.06 0.90
N TYR A 398 -13.65 22.51 1.75
CA TYR A 398 -13.32 21.43 2.68
C TYR A 398 -13.84 20.09 2.15
N GLU A 399 -13.13 19.01 2.48
CA GLU A 399 -13.56 17.63 2.23
C GLU A 399 -13.03 16.71 3.33
N PHE A 400 -13.53 15.48 3.34
CA PHE A 400 -13.02 14.40 4.20
C PHE A 400 -12.29 13.40 3.33
N ALA A 401 -10.98 13.27 3.56
CA ALA A 401 -10.15 12.30 2.83
C ALA A 401 -10.52 10.86 3.22
N ASP A 402 -10.73 10.63 4.50
CA ASP A 402 -11.08 9.33 5.07
C ASP A 402 -11.99 9.49 6.29
N LEU A 403 -12.59 8.37 6.73
CA LEU A 403 -13.36 8.24 7.96
C LEU A 403 -12.72 7.14 8.82
N ASP A 404 -12.34 7.49 10.04
CA ASP A 404 -11.70 6.59 10.97
C ASP A 404 -12.66 6.10 12.05
N VAL A 405 -12.43 4.91 12.55
CA VAL A 405 -13.12 4.37 13.74
C VAL A 405 -12.20 4.52 14.93
N ASP A 406 -12.68 5.21 15.97
CA ASP A 406 -11.96 5.34 17.23
C ASP A 406 -12.93 5.18 18.42
N ARG A 407 -12.43 5.29 19.63
CA ARG A 407 -13.20 5.23 20.86
C ARG A 407 -12.85 6.40 21.76
N TYR A 408 -13.90 6.99 22.31
CA TYR A 408 -13.81 8.08 23.26
C TYR A 408 -14.70 7.82 24.47
N GLU A 409 -14.30 8.32 25.62
CA GLU A 409 -15.16 8.33 26.80
C GLU A 409 -16.10 9.54 26.69
N ILE A 410 -17.40 9.27 26.48
CA ILE A 410 -18.45 10.26 26.34
C ILE A 410 -19.48 9.95 27.43
N ASP A 411 -19.81 10.94 28.26
CA ASP A 411 -20.73 10.79 29.41
C ASP A 411 -20.36 9.65 30.36
N GLY A 412 -19.04 9.43 30.57
CA GLY A 412 -18.53 8.36 31.45
C GLY A 412 -18.70 6.94 30.87
N LYS A 413 -18.98 6.81 29.57
CA LYS A 413 -19.05 5.52 28.85
C LYS A 413 -18.09 5.52 27.68
N LEU A 414 -17.39 4.41 27.51
CA LEU A 414 -16.57 4.17 26.33
C LEU A 414 -17.48 3.93 25.11
N GLN A 415 -17.42 4.81 24.14
CA GLN A 415 -18.23 4.74 22.93
C GLN A 415 -17.34 4.69 21.69
N GLN A 416 -17.78 3.92 20.72
CA GLN A 416 -17.18 3.87 19.40
C GLN A 416 -17.71 5.01 18.54
N VAL A 417 -16.81 5.78 17.94
CA VAL A 417 -17.16 6.94 17.10
C VAL A 417 -16.50 6.83 15.72
N ILE A 418 -17.17 7.36 14.72
CA ILE A 418 -16.57 7.67 13.43
C ILE A 418 -15.97 9.07 13.53
N VAL A 419 -14.68 9.18 13.30
CA VAL A 419 -13.92 10.44 13.35
C VAL A 419 -13.43 10.79 11.96
N ALA A 420 -13.54 12.05 11.59
CA ALA A 420 -13.09 12.55 10.31
C ALA A 420 -12.47 13.94 10.42
N ALA A 421 -11.33 14.13 9.79
CA ALA A 421 -10.68 15.45 9.73
C ALA A 421 -11.13 16.22 8.49
N ARG A 422 -11.55 17.49 8.66
CA ARG A 422 -11.84 18.37 7.52
C ARG A 422 -10.53 18.87 6.93
N VAL A 423 -10.15 18.35 5.76
CA VAL A 423 -8.97 18.78 5.01
C VAL A 423 -9.35 19.74 3.88
N VAL A 424 -8.37 20.40 3.29
CA VAL A 424 -8.59 21.25 2.10
C VAL A 424 -8.91 20.37 0.90
N ALA A 425 -9.95 20.69 0.16
CA ALA A 425 -10.36 19.96 -1.03
C ALA A 425 -9.31 20.08 -2.16
N GLU A 426 -9.15 19.02 -2.92
CA GLU A 426 -8.26 19.03 -4.10
C GLU A 426 -8.69 20.08 -5.13
N LYS A 427 -10.02 20.25 -5.31
CA LYS A 427 -10.60 21.26 -6.21
C LYS A 427 -11.09 22.45 -5.44
N LEU A 428 -10.39 23.57 -5.58
CA LEU A 428 -10.77 24.84 -4.97
C LEU A 428 -11.78 25.60 -5.83
N PRO A 429 -12.67 26.41 -5.24
CA PRO A 429 -13.61 27.25 -5.98
C PRO A 429 -12.93 28.22 -6.95
N ASN A 430 -11.74 28.69 -6.60
CA ASN A 430 -10.86 29.50 -7.43
C ASN A 430 -9.42 29.07 -7.17
N SER A 431 -8.76 28.51 -8.20
CA SER A 431 -7.39 27.96 -8.15
C SER A 431 -6.32 28.96 -8.59
N SER A 432 -6.52 30.27 -8.37
CA SER A 432 -5.43 31.25 -8.55
C SER A 432 -4.26 30.92 -7.65
N TRP A 433 -3.05 31.34 -8.02
CA TRP A 433 -1.85 31.09 -7.21
C TRP A 433 -2.02 31.61 -5.78
N GLU A 434 -2.58 32.82 -5.62
CA GLU A 434 -2.82 33.41 -4.30
C GLU A 434 -3.80 32.57 -3.48
N ASN A 435 -4.91 32.14 -4.07
CA ASN A 435 -5.88 31.33 -3.37
C ASN A 435 -5.33 29.97 -2.97
N THR A 436 -4.63 29.29 -3.88
CA THR A 436 -4.06 27.94 -3.62
C THR A 436 -2.97 27.98 -2.56
N HIS A 437 -2.16 29.04 -2.52
CA HIS A 437 -0.96 29.04 -1.70
C HIS A 437 -1.00 29.97 -0.49
N LEU A 438 -1.88 30.99 -0.47
CA LEU A 438 -1.94 32.00 0.60
C LEU A 438 -3.28 32.07 1.31
N ALA A 439 -4.38 31.64 0.68
CA ALA A 439 -5.73 31.76 1.21
C ALA A 439 -6.28 30.45 1.77
N TYR A 440 -6.37 29.39 0.95
CA TYR A 440 -6.88 28.08 1.36
C TYR A 440 -5.73 27.19 1.87
N THR A 441 -5.17 27.58 3.00
CA THR A 441 -3.90 27.01 3.50
C THR A 441 -4.09 25.82 4.43
N HIS A 442 -5.24 25.67 5.06
CA HIS A 442 -5.47 24.69 6.12
C HIS A 442 -6.88 24.09 6.10
N GLY A 443 -7.01 22.90 6.62
CA GLY A 443 -8.24 22.26 7.02
C GLY A 443 -8.68 22.74 8.41
N HIS A 444 -9.85 22.24 8.92
CA HIS A 444 -10.38 22.76 10.17
C HIS A 444 -11.20 21.73 10.94
N GLY A 445 -10.68 21.29 12.07
CA GLY A 445 -11.41 20.52 13.06
C GLY A 445 -11.65 19.04 12.69
N LEU A 446 -12.08 18.30 13.69
CA LEU A 446 -12.57 16.94 13.56
C LEU A 446 -14.11 16.95 13.60
N VAL A 447 -14.73 16.02 12.91
CA VAL A 447 -16.13 15.69 13.06
C VAL A 447 -16.21 14.29 13.63
N ALA A 448 -17.07 14.09 14.62
CA ALA A 448 -17.32 12.78 15.16
C ALA A 448 -18.82 12.47 15.14
N ALA A 449 -19.16 11.20 14.93
CA ALA A 449 -20.49 10.67 15.00
C ALA A 449 -20.46 9.33 15.74
N PRO A 450 -21.39 9.04 16.68
CA PRO A 450 -21.48 7.71 17.29
C PRO A 450 -21.60 6.64 16.21
N ALA A 451 -20.77 5.62 16.27
CA ALA A 451 -20.73 4.58 15.25
C ALA A 451 -21.93 3.62 15.29
N SER A 452 -22.52 3.44 16.48
CA SER A 452 -23.64 2.54 16.75
C SER A 452 -25.02 3.23 16.81
N ARG A 453 -25.09 4.54 16.45
CA ARG A 453 -26.33 5.32 16.53
C ARG A 453 -26.57 6.11 15.26
N VAL A 454 -27.83 6.23 14.87
CA VAL A 454 -28.26 7.07 13.75
C VAL A 454 -29.41 7.99 14.17
N ALA A 455 -29.63 9.06 13.42
CA ALA A 455 -30.78 9.96 13.59
C ALA A 455 -32.11 9.23 13.28
N ALA A 456 -33.23 9.83 13.61
CA ALA A 456 -34.55 9.25 13.36
C ALA A 456 -34.81 8.95 11.88
N ASP A 457 -34.19 9.69 10.98
CA ASP A 457 -34.26 9.49 9.51
C ASP A 457 -33.24 8.48 8.98
N GLY A 458 -32.41 7.87 9.82
CA GLY A 458 -31.40 6.88 9.45
C GLY A 458 -30.09 7.48 8.94
N ARG A 459 -29.89 8.81 9.06
CA ARG A 459 -28.65 9.48 8.69
C ARG A 459 -27.62 9.47 9.84
N PRO A 460 -26.34 9.74 9.55
CA PRO A 460 -25.35 9.92 10.60
C PRO A 460 -25.82 10.97 11.61
N LEU A 461 -25.76 10.63 12.89
CA LEU A 461 -26.06 11.53 14.00
C LEU A 461 -24.80 12.30 14.37
N TYR A 462 -24.79 13.60 14.04
CA TYR A 462 -23.74 14.49 14.49
C TYR A 462 -24.21 15.17 15.76
N GLU A 463 -23.70 14.72 16.88
CA GLU A 463 -24.00 15.38 18.16
C GLU A 463 -23.12 16.62 18.27
N PRO A 464 -23.67 17.81 18.54
CA PRO A 464 -22.87 19.04 18.71
C PRO A 464 -21.82 18.90 19.81
N GLU A 465 -22.03 18.00 20.74
CA GLU A 465 -21.13 17.70 21.85
C GLU A 465 -19.96 16.80 21.44
N VAL A 466 -19.99 16.18 20.24
CA VAL A 466 -18.99 15.23 19.74
C VAL A 466 -18.21 15.80 18.55
N ASP A 467 -18.29 17.09 18.25
CA ASP A 467 -17.39 17.77 17.33
C ASP A 467 -16.03 18.11 17.99
N SER A 468 -15.15 18.80 17.28
CA SER A 468 -13.80 19.12 17.78
C SER A 468 -13.82 19.80 19.16
N THR A 469 -14.84 20.57 19.51
CA THR A 469 -14.94 21.30 20.77
C THR A 469 -15.25 20.34 21.92
N ALA A 470 -16.15 19.41 21.73
CA ALA A 470 -16.47 18.38 22.73
C ALA A 470 -15.31 17.38 22.93
N LEU A 471 -14.53 17.14 21.90
CA LEU A 471 -13.28 16.37 21.99
C LEU A 471 -12.13 17.19 22.64
N GLY A 472 -12.41 18.40 23.13
CA GLY A 472 -11.45 19.26 23.82
C GLY A 472 -10.43 19.92 22.88
N VAL A 473 -10.68 20.00 21.57
CA VAL A 473 -9.78 20.64 20.61
C VAL A 473 -9.93 22.15 20.69
N THR A 474 -8.87 22.83 21.08
CA THR A 474 -8.79 24.30 21.18
C THR A 474 -8.05 24.92 20.00
N ARG A 475 -7.33 24.10 19.21
CA ARG A 475 -6.59 24.51 18.02
C ARG A 475 -6.97 23.60 16.84
N PRO A 476 -8.04 23.94 16.14
CA PRO A 476 -8.65 23.06 15.13
C PRO A 476 -7.99 23.14 13.76
N GLU A 477 -7.08 24.09 13.48
CA GLU A 477 -6.50 24.30 12.16
C GLU A 477 -5.55 23.13 11.78
N ILE A 478 -5.74 22.57 10.58
CA ILE A 478 -5.01 21.42 10.04
C ILE A 478 -4.14 21.88 8.87
N TYR A 479 -2.88 22.18 9.10
CA TYR A 479 -1.91 22.53 8.05
C TYR A 479 -1.23 21.30 7.47
N VAL A 480 -1.12 20.23 8.26
CA VAL A 480 -0.55 18.93 7.90
C VAL A 480 -1.55 17.84 8.26
N GLY A 481 -1.95 17.03 7.32
CA GLY A 481 -2.98 16.00 7.49
C GLY A 481 -2.89 14.93 6.42
N ASP A 482 -3.70 13.88 6.55
CA ASP A 482 -3.83 12.86 5.52
C ASP A 482 -4.57 13.42 4.31
N GLY A 483 -4.13 13.06 3.10
CA GLY A 483 -4.73 13.54 1.85
C GLY A 483 -4.63 15.04 1.60
N MET A 484 -3.80 15.79 2.35
CA MET A 484 -3.64 17.23 2.16
C MET A 484 -3.08 17.56 0.78
N PRO A 485 -3.82 18.32 -0.07
CA PRO A 485 -3.42 18.58 -1.44
C PRO A 485 -2.33 19.65 -1.56
N GLY A 486 -1.73 19.71 -2.74
CA GLY A 486 -0.84 20.78 -3.17
C GLY A 486 0.62 20.61 -2.76
N THR A 487 1.50 21.31 -3.47
CA THR A 487 2.95 21.18 -3.32
C THR A 487 3.51 21.96 -2.14
N TYR A 488 2.94 23.15 -1.85
CA TYR A 488 3.32 24.01 -0.74
C TYR A 488 2.23 25.06 -0.43
N VAL A 489 2.31 25.64 0.76
CA VAL A 489 1.56 26.85 1.14
C VAL A 489 2.50 27.85 1.80
N VAL A 490 2.12 29.11 1.79
CA VAL A 490 2.88 30.20 2.42
C VAL A 490 2.06 30.78 3.57
N LEU A 491 2.50 30.54 4.76
CA LEU A 491 1.92 30.99 6.02
C LEU A 491 2.50 32.35 6.40
N LYS A 492 1.78 33.12 7.22
CA LYS A 492 2.18 34.49 7.61
C LYS A 492 2.45 35.36 6.38
N SER A 493 1.61 35.27 5.36
CA SER A 493 1.68 36.14 4.19
C SER A 493 1.15 37.53 4.55
N ASN A 494 1.56 38.58 3.79
CA ASN A 494 1.04 39.95 3.91
C ASN A 494 -0.27 40.14 3.10
N ARG A 495 -1.08 39.08 3.03
CA ARG A 495 -2.42 39.14 2.44
C ARG A 495 -3.34 39.89 3.41
N ALA A 496 -3.97 40.99 2.94
CA ALA A 496 -4.82 41.83 3.78
C ALA A 496 -5.98 41.06 4.43
N ALA A 497 -6.61 40.15 3.64
CA ALA A 497 -7.72 39.33 4.11
C ALA A 497 -7.30 38.11 4.98
N GLY A 498 -6.02 37.89 5.22
CA GLY A 498 -5.55 36.70 5.97
C GLY A 498 -5.81 35.37 5.24
N GLU A 499 -5.78 34.26 5.98
CA GLU A 499 -6.17 32.93 5.51
C GLU A 499 -7.70 32.78 5.58
N ILE A 500 -8.26 31.81 4.88
CA ILE A 500 -9.71 31.59 4.81
C ILE A 500 -10.04 30.34 5.63
N GLY A 501 -10.77 30.55 6.72
CA GLY A 501 -11.29 29.52 7.59
C GLY A 501 -12.78 29.23 7.38
N PRO A 502 -13.42 28.45 8.28
CA PRO A 502 -14.82 28.06 8.16
C PRO A 502 -15.79 29.24 8.26
N THR A 503 -15.43 30.30 8.98
CA THR A 503 -16.23 31.54 9.13
C THR A 503 -15.91 32.60 8.09
N GLY A 504 -14.95 32.31 7.19
CA GLY A 504 -14.52 33.25 6.15
C GLY A 504 -13.06 33.72 6.32
N PRO A 505 -12.66 34.82 5.67
CA PRO A 505 -11.32 35.36 5.75
C PRO A 505 -11.03 36.00 7.13
N GLY A 506 -9.76 36.01 7.54
CA GLY A 506 -9.28 36.67 8.75
C GLY A 506 -8.37 35.83 9.62
N GLU A 507 -8.30 34.53 9.41
CA GLU A 507 -7.38 33.66 10.17
C GLU A 507 -5.92 33.96 9.82
N ARG A 508 -5.03 33.77 10.79
CA ARG A 508 -3.60 33.97 10.60
C ARG A 508 -2.83 32.93 11.38
N TYR A 509 -1.95 32.24 10.71
CA TYR A 509 -1.04 31.29 11.34
C TYR A 509 -0.15 31.99 12.38
N SER A 510 -0.15 31.49 13.61
CA SER A 510 0.68 32.03 14.72
C SER A 510 1.89 31.16 15.06
N GLY A 511 1.96 29.93 14.50
CA GLY A 511 2.95 28.92 14.86
C GLY A 511 4.35 29.14 14.28
N SER A 512 5.18 28.09 14.45
CA SER A 512 6.58 28.06 14.05
C SER A 512 6.87 27.05 12.93
N GLY A 513 5.87 26.31 12.46
CA GLY A 513 6.00 25.30 11.38
C GLY A 513 6.44 25.88 10.04
N GLY A 514 6.99 25.03 9.18
CA GLY A 514 7.53 25.44 7.88
C GLY A 514 8.87 26.18 7.95
N VAL A 515 9.38 26.64 6.82
CA VAL A 515 10.68 27.31 6.68
C VAL A 515 10.48 28.80 6.38
N ARG A 516 11.12 29.69 7.14
CA ARG A 516 11.05 31.13 6.88
C ARG A 516 11.51 31.46 5.47
N ALA A 517 10.75 32.30 4.75
CA ALA A 517 11.10 32.82 3.43
C ALA A 517 12.42 33.61 3.45
N GLY A 518 12.62 34.42 4.49
CA GLY A 518 13.90 35.05 4.84
C GLY A 518 14.46 35.95 3.74
N SER A 519 15.71 35.74 3.34
CA SER A 519 16.41 36.56 2.35
C SER A 519 15.92 36.34 0.93
N VAL A 520 16.16 37.32 0.06
CA VAL A 520 15.94 37.24 -1.40
C VAL A 520 16.56 35.97 -2.00
N PHE A 521 17.78 35.61 -1.58
CA PHE A 521 18.45 34.38 -2.03
C PHE A 521 17.64 33.12 -1.67
N ARG A 522 17.07 33.07 -0.47
CA ARG A 522 16.24 31.90 -0.05
C ARG A 522 14.94 31.82 -0.82
N ARG A 523 14.27 32.96 -1.08
CA ARG A 523 13.09 33.03 -1.94
C ARG A 523 13.37 32.58 -3.36
N LEU A 524 14.54 32.97 -3.92
CA LEU A 524 15.00 32.48 -5.21
C LEU A 524 15.23 30.95 -5.19
N ALA A 525 15.82 30.41 -4.13
CA ALA A 525 16.00 28.96 -4.02
C ALA A 525 14.66 28.22 -3.94
N PHE A 526 13.65 28.75 -3.24
CA PHE A 526 12.31 28.20 -3.26
C PHE A 526 11.69 28.28 -4.65
N ALA A 527 11.80 29.42 -5.34
CA ALA A 527 11.29 29.60 -6.69
C ALA A 527 11.89 28.56 -7.68
N LEU A 528 13.19 28.34 -7.61
CA LEU A 528 13.88 27.32 -8.41
C LEU A 528 13.45 25.90 -8.07
N LYS A 529 13.27 25.59 -6.78
CA LYS A 529 12.84 24.25 -6.34
C LYS A 529 11.47 23.92 -6.84
N PHE A 530 10.49 24.79 -6.59
CA PHE A 530 9.10 24.56 -6.92
C PHE A 530 8.75 24.90 -8.38
N GLY A 531 9.65 25.62 -9.08
CA GLY A 531 9.40 26.09 -10.44
C GLY A 531 8.40 27.24 -10.47
N GLU A 532 8.28 28.02 -9.37
CA GLU A 532 7.21 28.97 -9.15
C GLU A 532 7.76 30.39 -8.91
N TYR A 533 7.66 31.22 -9.94
CA TYR A 533 8.18 32.60 -9.92
C TYR A 533 7.57 33.44 -8.78
N ASN A 534 6.31 33.25 -8.44
CA ASN A 534 5.60 34.03 -7.43
C ASN A 534 6.25 33.97 -6.04
N LEU A 535 6.95 32.89 -5.70
CA LEU A 535 7.74 32.78 -4.46
C LEU A 535 8.87 33.80 -4.35
N PHE A 536 9.34 34.31 -5.48
CA PHE A 536 10.38 35.34 -5.55
C PHE A 536 9.79 36.73 -5.80
N GLY A 537 8.83 36.85 -6.72
CA GLY A 537 8.33 38.11 -7.26
C GLY A 537 7.11 38.69 -6.56
N SER A 538 6.39 37.92 -5.75
CA SER A 538 5.18 38.41 -5.06
C SER A 538 5.54 39.34 -3.90
N GLY A 539 4.89 40.52 -3.87
CA GLY A 539 4.94 41.44 -2.72
C GLY A 539 4.20 40.95 -1.47
N LEU A 540 3.46 39.85 -1.56
CA LEU A 540 2.72 39.24 -0.46
C LEU A 540 3.59 38.35 0.45
N ILE A 541 4.83 38.08 0.04
CA ILE A 541 5.77 37.24 0.79
C ILE A 541 6.84 38.11 1.44
N GLU A 542 6.85 38.13 2.75
CA GLU A 542 7.82 38.88 3.55
C GLU A 542 8.92 37.98 4.13
N SER A 543 9.86 38.56 4.86
CA SER A 543 11.01 37.85 5.43
C SER A 543 10.62 36.85 6.54
N ASP A 544 9.52 37.11 7.25
CA ASP A 544 8.97 36.27 8.33
C ASP A 544 7.91 35.27 7.80
N SER A 545 7.42 35.46 6.58
CA SER A 545 6.55 34.47 5.91
C SER A 545 7.20 33.10 5.90
N ARG A 546 6.41 32.05 6.01
CA ARG A 546 6.90 30.67 6.12
C ARG A 546 6.36 29.79 5.00
N VAL A 547 7.23 29.09 4.33
CA VAL A 547 6.85 28.10 3.31
C VAL A 547 6.73 26.74 3.97
N LEU A 548 5.55 26.13 3.88
CA LEU A 548 5.26 24.80 4.39
C LEU A 548 4.95 23.86 3.22
N TRP A 549 5.66 22.74 3.14
CA TRP A 549 5.47 21.70 2.12
C TRP A 549 5.67 20.31 2.71
N VAL A 550 5.39 19.26 1.96
CA VAL A 550 5.26 17.90 2.45
C VAL A 550 4.20 17.88 3.54
N ARG A 551 2.98 18.19 3.14
CA ARG A 551 1.84 18.41 4.04
C ARG A 551 1.06 17.12 4.30
N ASP A 552 1.14 16.15 3.42
CA ASP A 552 0.64 14.81 3.66
C ASP A 552 1.46 14.13 4.77
N VAL A 553 0.78 13.55 5.76
CA VAL A 553 1.41 12.98 6.96
C VAL A 553 2.30 11.78 6.62
N ARG A 554 1.88 10.93 5.69
CA ARG A 554 2.63 9.74 5.29
C ARG A 554 3.88 10.13 4.51
N GLU A 555 3.74 11.03 3.53
CA GLU A 555 4.88 11.56 2.79
C GLU A 555 5.90 12.22 3.72
N ARG A 556 5.40 12.96 4.73
CA ARG A 556 6.23 13.64 5.72
C ARG A 556 7.03 12.66 6.57
N VAL A 557 6.38 11.65 7.13
CA VAL A 557 7.01 10.59 7.91
C VAL A 557 8.00 9.80 7.04
N GLN A 558 7.61 9.41 5.82
CA GLN A 558 8.44 8.67 4.89
C GLN A 558 9.69 9.45 4.47
N LYS A 559 9.60 10.77 4.33
CA LYS A 559 10.75 11.62 4.01
C LYS A 559 11.75 11.67 5.14
N ILE A 560 11.30 11.71 6.41
CA ILE A 560 12.19 11.71 7.58
C ILE A 560 12.80 10.32 7.79
N ALA A 561 11.99 9.27 7.72
CA ALA A 561 12.40 7.88 7.99
C ALA A 561 12.17 6.97 6.77
N PRO A 562 12.91 7.16 5.65
CA PRO A 562 12.68 6.42 4.41
C PRO A 562 13.01 4.93 4.50
N PHE A 563 13.50 4.46 5.62
CA PHE A 563 13.82 3.06 5.93
C PHE A 563 12.68 2.31 6.62
N LEU A 564 11.63 3.01 7.06
CA LEU A 564 10.40 2.42 7.57
C LEU A 564 9.39 2.19 6.43
N SER A 565 8.49 1.23 6.62
CA SER A 565 7.30 1.03 5.78
C SER A 565 6.10 1.53 6.56
N LEU A 566 5.22 2.29 5.92
CA LEU A 566 4.10 2.92 6.60
C LEU A 566 2.81 2.16 6.33
N ASP A 567 1.92 2.13 7.30
CA ASP A 567 0.54 1.68 7.13
C ASP A 567 -0.19 2.55 6.11
N SER A 568 -1.20 1.97 5.48
CA SER A 568 -2.03 2.70 4.51
C SER A 568 -3.00 3.68 5.15
N ASP A 569 -3.25 3.55 6.46
CA ASP A 569 -4.36 4.16 7.18
C ASP A 569 -3.87 4.96 8.40
N PRO A 570 -3.37 6.22 8.20
CA PRO A 570 -3.08 7.13 9.30
C PRO A 570 -4.38 7.68 9.87
N TYR A 571 -4.48 7.83 11.18
CA TYR A 571 -5.71 8.28 11.84
C TYR A 571 -5.51 9.50 12.74
N PRO A 572 -6.51 10.41 12.80
CA PRO A 572 -6.45 11.61 13.61
C PRO A 572 -6.91 11.32 15.04
N VAL A 573 -6.30 11.99 16.01
CA VAL A 573 -6.64 11.93 17.43
C VAL A 573 -6.69 13.34 18.02
N ALA A 574 -7.72 13.64 18.80
CA ALA A 574 -7.77 14.84 19.63
C ALA A 574 -6.90 14.62 20.88
N LEU A 575 -5.84 15.41 21.04
CA LEU A 575 -4.87 15.27 22.12
C LEU A 575 -4.42 16.62 22.65
N ASP A 576 -4.58 16.87 23.94
CA ASP A 576 -4.12 18.08 24.63
C ASP A 576 -4.52 19.38 23.91
N GLY A 577 -5.75 19.46 23.45
CA GLY A 577 -6.30 20.62 22.76
C GLY A 577 -5.88 20.76 21.28
N ARG A 578 -5.16 19.78 20.72
CA ARG A 578 -4.67 19.75 19.34
C ARG A 578 -5.16 18.54 18.60
N ILE A 579 -5.04 18.57 17.30
CA ILE A 579 -5.21 17.41 16.42
C ILE A 579 -3.84 16.85 16.10
N VAL A 580 -3.64 15.56 16.36
CA VAL A 580 -2.43 14.84 15.98
C VAL A 580 -2.80 13.66 15.08
N TRP A 581 -1.91 13.32 14.17
CA TRP A 581 -2.04 12.15 13.33
C TRP A 581 -1.13 11.04 13.83
N VAL A 582 -1.64 9.85 13.96
CA VAL A 582 -0.87 8.65 14.27
C VAL A 582 -0.65 7.87 12.98
N VAL A 583 0.60 7.59 12.68
CA VAL A 583 1.01 6.80 11.50
C VAL A 583 1.74 5.56 11.99
N ASP A 584 1.17 4.40 11.75
CA ASP A 584 1.83 3.14 12.04
C ASP A 584 2.98 2.88 11.08
N ALA A 585 4.12 2.47 11.63
CA ALA A 585 5.33 2.26 10.85
C ALA A 585 5.99 0.93 11.19
N TYR A 586 6.41 0.24 10.14
CA TYR A 586 6.93 -1.11 10.20
C TYR A 586 8.42 -1.16 9.93
N THR A 587 9.10 -2.03 10.65
CA THR A 587 10.41 -2.55 10.28
C THR A 587 10.24 -3.82 9.48
N THR A 588 10.94 -3.92 8.36
CA THR A 588 10.85 -5.07 7.45
C THR A 588 12.20 -5.48 6.93
N THR A 589 12.38 -6.77 6.65
CA THR A 589 13.48 -7.30 5.85
C THR A 589 13.04 -8.47 4.97
N SER A 590 13.73 -8.69 3.85
CA SER A 590 13.58 -9.87 2.97
C SER A 590 14.61 -10.95 3.26
N GLU A 591 15.44 -10.78 4.28
CA GLU A 591 16.63 -11.57 4.53
C GLU A 591 16.52 -12.47 5.78
N TYR A 592 15.30 -12.65 6.33
CA TYR A 592 15.10 -13.55 7.46
C TYR A 592 15.24 -15.00 6.99
N PRO A 593 16.16 -15.81 7.57
CA PRO A 593 16.43 -17.16 7.07
C PRO A 593 15.22 -18.08 7.27
N TYR A 594 14.93 -18.93 6.31
CA TYR A 594 13.82 -19.91 6.27
C TYR A 594 12.40 -19.32 6.35
N SER A 595 12.21 -18.03 6.53
CA SER A 595 10.88 -17.44 6.59
C SER A 595 10.27 -17.30 5.19
N GLU A 596 8.98 -17.57 5.08
CA GLU A 596 8.19 -17.39 3.84
C GLU A 596 8.05 -15.90 3.52
N ASN A 597 8.00 -15.55 2.24
CA ASN A 597 7.70 -14.19 1.81
C ASN A 597 6.23 -13.84 2.09
N ALA A 598 5.99 -12.59 2.47
CA ALA A 598 4.66 -12.09 2.70
C ALA A 598 3.78 -12.15 1.44
N ASP A 599 2.54 -12.58 1.61
CA ASP A 599 1.50 -12.36 0.61
C ASP A 599 0.96 -10.94 0.75
N THR A 600 1.32 -10.09 -0.19
CA THR A 600 0.95 -8.67 -0.22
C THR A 600 -0.22 -8.38 -1.17
N SER A 601 -0.85 -9.39 -1.72
CA SER A 601 -1.93 -9.28 -2.72
C SER A 601 -3.20 -8.62 -2.17
N GLN A 602 -3.43 -8.73 -0.87
CA GLN A 602 -4.60 -8.19 -0.18
C GLN A 602 -4.37 -6.80 0.46
N LEU A 603 -3.19 -6.22 0.27
CA LEU A 603 -2.87 -4.91 0.83
C LEU A 603 -3.39 -3.76 -0.05
N PRO A 604 -3.90 -2.67 0.56
CA PRO A 604 -4.32 -1.48 -0.16
C PRO A 604 -3.19 -0.86 -1.01
N ALA A 605 -3.54 -0.13 -2.07
CA ALA A 605 -2.57 0.48 -2.98
C ALA A 605 -1.58 1.42 -2.26
N GLY A 606 -2.06 2.10 -1.22
CA GLY A 606 -1.27 3.01 -0.40
C GLY A 606 -0.31 2.36 0.60
N SER A 607 -0.39 1.04 0.83
CA SER A 607 0.42 0.36 1.84
C SER A 607 1.91 0.37 1.53
N GLY A 608 2.72 0.80 2.50
CA GLY A 608 4.18 0.69 2.46
C GLY A 608 4.70 -0.75 2.55
N LEU A 609 3.82 -1.71 2.85
CA LEU A 609 4.12 -3.15 2.86
C LEU A 609 3.94 -3.82 1.49
N ARG A 610 3.52 -3.12 0.44
CA ARG A 610 3.45 -3.66 -0.93
C ARG A 610 4.82 -3.81 -1.60
N LYS A 611 5.70 -4.55 -0.95
CA LYS A 611 7.04 -4.92 -1.41
C LYS A 611 7.36 -6.34 -0.94
N SER A 612 8.42 -6.95 -1.44
CA SER A 612 8.86 -8.25 -0.93
C SER A 612 9.52 -8.09 0.44
N PHE A 613 9.06 -8.85 1.41
CA PHE A 613 9.67 -9.02 2.74
C PHE A 613 9.26 -10.37 3.32
N ASN A 614 10.04 -10.85 4.29
CA ASN A 614 9.77 -12.07 5.03
C ASN A 614 9.97 -11.92 6.56
N TYR A 615 9.95 -10.67 7.03
CA TYR A 615 9.92 -10.26 8.43
C TYR A 615 9.23 -8.93 8.56
N VAL A 616 8.35 -8.79 9.55
CA VAL A 616 7.66 -7.54 9.84
C VAL A 616 7.37 -7.39 11.33
N ARG A 617 7.53 -6.14 11.85
CA ARG A 617 7.08 -5.71 13.19
C ARG A 617 6.50 -4.31 13.10
N ASN A 618 5.43 -4.05 13.84
CA ASN A 618 4.93 -2.69 14.08
C ASN A 618 5.72 -2.04 15.22
N SER A 619 6.99 -1.77 14.97
CA SER A 619 7.93 -1.33 15.99
C SER A 619 7.92 0.16 16.24
N VAL A 620 7.26 0.94 15.40
CA VAL A 620 7.30 2.41 15.49
C VAL A 620 5.91 2.98 15.23
N LYS A 621 5.53 3.97 16.06
CA LYS A 621 4.41 4.87 15.75
C LYS A 621 4.94 6.28 15.58
N ALA A 622 4.61 6.92 14.48
CA ALA A 622 4.93 8.31 14.22
C ALA A 622 3.72 9.17 14.55
N VAL A 623 3.93 10.19 15.37
CA VAL A 623 2.90 11.16 15.76
C VAL A 623 3.23 12.49 15.11
N VAL A 624 2.29 13.04 14.34
CA VAL A 624 2.45 14.28 13.57
C VAL A 624 1.47 15.31 14.11
N ASP A 625 1.98 16.45 14.55
CA ASP A 625 1.15 17.61 14.94
C ASP A 625 0.55 18.25 13.69
N SER A 626 -0.78 18.38 13.63
CA SER A 626 -1.49 18.94 12.48
C SER A 626 -1.19 20.42 12.23
N TYR A 627 -0.88 21.18 13.28
CA TYR A 627 -0.68 22.62 13.22
C TYR A 627 0.76 23.00 12.86
N GLU A 628 1.75 22.47 13.62
CA GLU A 628 3.18 22.77 13.42
C GLU A 628 3.82 21.85 12.37
N GLY A 629 3.30 20.65 12.22
CA GLY A 629 3.85 19.60 11.37
C GLY A 629 5.09 18.94 11.98
N ASP A 630 5.28 19.01 13.28
CA ASP A 630 6.34 18.31 13.98
C ASP A 630 6.08 16.81 14.01
N VAL A 631 7.15 16.01 13.86
CA VAL A 631 7.05 14.55 13.84
C VAL A 631 7.85 13.94 14.98
N THR A 632 7.18 13.17 15.82
CA THR A 632 7.80 12.38 16.88
C THR A 632 7.63 10.90 16.59
N PHE A 633 8.74 10.16 16.64
CA PHE A 633 8.74 8.71 16.45
C PHE A 633 8.88 8.03 17.81
N TYR A 634 7.93 7.13 18.13
CA TYR A 634 7.95 6.33 19.35
C TYR A 634 8.31 4.89 18.99
N ARG A 635 9.34 4.34 19.64
CA ARG A 635 9.69 2.93 19.49
C ARG A 635 8.79 2.10 20.40
N MET A 636 7.84 1.41 19.81
CA MET A 636 6.83 0.61 20.51
C MET A 636 7.35 -0.77 20.91
N ASP A 637 8.03 -1.47 20.00
CA ASP A 637 8.68 -2.75 20.27
C ASP A 637 10.17 -2.51 20.58
N GLU A 638 10.51 -2.64 21.87
CA GLU A 638 11.89 -2.49 22.32
C GLU A 638 12.73 -3.73 22.05
N THR A 639 12.10 -4.86 21.74
CA THR A 639 12.75 -6.15 21.47
C THR A 639 13.12 -6.34 20.00
N ASP A 640 12.54 -5.56 19.09
CA ASP A 640 12.83 -5.64 17.66
C ASP A 640 14.27 -5.22 17.33
N PRO A 641 15.12 -6.16 16.82
CA PRO A 641 16.51 -5.86 16.50
C PRO A 641 16.69 -4.90 15.33
N VAL A 642 15.71 -4.85 14.40
CA VAL A 642 15.76 -3.94 13.24
C VAL A 642 15.50 -2.49 13.69
N ALA A 643 14.49 -2.27 14.54
CA ALA A 643 14.25 -0.97 15.14
C ALA A 643 15.42 -0.53 16.03
N ALA A 644 15.99 -1.44 16.82
CA ALA A 644 17.16 -1.19 17.64
C ALA A 644 18.40 -0.80 16.82
N ALA A 645 18.61 -1.43 15.66
CA ALA A 645 19.70 -1.09 14.74
C ALA A 645 19.52 0.36 14.19
N TRP A 646 18.32 0.72 13.77
CA TRP A 646 18.03 2.08 13.31
C TRP A 646 18.13 3.11 14.44
N ALA A 647 17.74 2.76 15.67
CA ALA A 647 17.93 3.63 16.84
C ALA A 647 19.41 3.87 17.17
N LYS A 648 20.30 2.90 16.90
CA LYS A 648 21.76 3.10 16.98
C LYS A 648 22.27 4.02 15.87
N VAL A 649 21.72 3.92 14.67
CA VAL A 649 22.09 4.78 13.53
C VAL A 649 21.66 6.23 13.79
N PHE A 650 20.44 6.43 14.26
CA PHE A 650 19.83 7.74 14.53
C PHE A 650 19.37 7.86 16.00
N PRO A 651 20.28 8.08 16.96
CA PRO A 651 19.95 8.03 18.39
C PRO A 651 18.95 9.08 18.86
N LYS A 652 18.82 10.19 18.12
CA LYS A 652 17.91 11.29 18.43
C LYS A 652 16.54 11.15 17.76
N LEU A 653 16.36 10.18 16.88
CA LEU A 653 15.14 10.06 16.09
C LEU A 653 14.00 9.48 16.91
N PHE A 654 14.26 8.45 17.69
CA PHE A 654 13.25 7.67 18.39
C PHE A 654 13.16 8.06 19.87
N LYS A 655 11.95 8.20 20.36
CA LYS A 655 11.64 8.22 21.80
C LYS A 655 11.20 6.82 22.25
N PRO A 656 11.41 6.44 23.52
CA PRO A 656 10.88 5.19 24.05
C PRO A 656 9.35 5.25 24.18
N LYS A 657 8.67 4.08 24.17
CA LYS A 657 7.20 4.03 24.35
C LYS A 657 6.71 4.65 25.66
N SER A 658 7.55 4.64 26.70
CA SER A 658 7.23 5.27 27.98
C SER A 658 7.03 6.80 27.89
N ALA A 659 7.60 7.43 26.86
CA ALA A 659 7.45 8.87 26.60
C ALA A 659 6.18 9.22 25.80
N LEU A 660 5.34 8.23 25.47
CA LEU A 660 4.08 8.45 24.78
C LEU A 660 3.12 9.24 25.70
N PRO A 661 2.46 10.29 25.20
CA PRO A 661 1.43 11.02 25.97
C PRO A 661 0.34 10.09 26.50
N ALA A 662 -0.10 10.31 27.75
CA ALA A 662 -1.10 9.46 28.39
C ALA A 662 -2.40 9.41 27.59
N GLY A 663 -2.94 10.54 27.15
CA GLY A 663 -4.17 10.61 26.36
C GLY A 663 -4.08 9.93 25.00
N LEU A 664 -2.86 9.74 24.45
CA LEU A 664 -2.71 9.02 23.17
C LEU A 664 -2.75 7.50 23.34
N ARG A 665 -2.44 6.98 24.52
CA ARG A 665 -2.41 5.52 24.78
C ARG A 665 -3.75 4.86 24.54
N ASP A 666 -4.82 5.52 24.91
CA ASP A 666 -6.17 5.03 24.82
C ASP A 666 -6.71 5.01 23.38
N HIS A 667 -6.01 5.68 22.45
CA HIS A 667 -6.36 5.74 21.03
C HIS A 667 -5.48 4.85 20.15
N LEU A 668 -4.47 4.15 20.71
CA LEU A 668 -3.65 3.23 19.91
C LEU A 668 -4.48 2.03 19.47
N ARG A 669 -4.33 1.66 18.20
CA ARG A 669 -5.04 0.54 17.58
C ARG A 669 -4.09 -0.46 16.94
N TYR A 670 -4.55 -1.67 16.69
CA TYR A 670 -3.81 -2.69 15.95
C TYR A 670 -3.81 -2.32 14.47
N PRO A 671 -2.66 -2.31 13.76
CA PRO A 671 -2.62 -1.85 12.38
C PRO A 671 -3.29 -2.80 11.39
N GLU A 672 -4.08 -2.26 10.47
CA GLU A 672 -4.86 -3.07 9.53
C GLU A 672 -3.97 -3.81 8.52
N ASP A 673 -2.98 -3.16 7.93
CA ASP A 673 -2.08 -3.78 6.97
C ASP A 673 -1.30 -4.96 7.58
N LEU A 674 -0.90 -4.84 8.85
CA LEU A 674 -0.23 -5.92 9.57
C LEU A 674 -1.17 -7.12 9.77
N LEU A 675 -2.41 -6.90 10.20
CA LEU A 675 -3.39 -7.97 10.38
C LEU A 675 -3.67 -8.69 9.05
N ARG A 676 -3.76 -7.95 7.94
CA ARG A 676 -3.93 -8.54 6.60
C ARG A 676 -2.81 -9.50 6.24
N VAL A 677 -1.57 -9.11 6.48
CA VAL A 677 -0.37 -9.95 6.23
C VAL A 677 -0.36 -11.15 7.16
N GLN A 678 -0.57 -10.95 8.46
CA GLN A 678 -0.53 -12.03 9.45
C GLN A 678 -1.64 -13.06 9.24
N THR A 679 -2.86 -12.62 8.94
CA THR A 679 -3.97 -13.53 8.69
C THR A 679 -3.84 -14.29 7.37
N ALA A 680 -3.20 -13.71 6.36
CA ALA A 680 -2.84 -14.45 5.14
C ALA A 680 -1.87 -15.60 5.45
N HIS A 681 -0.89 -15.39 6.33
CA HIS A 681 0.01 -16.46 6.79
C HIS A 681 -0.68 -17.45 7.72
N LEU A 682 -1.49 -16.99 8.69
CA LEU A 682 -2.19 -17.85 9.66
C LEU A 682 -3.03 -18.92 8.98
N GLY A 683 -3.60 -18.65 7.81
CA GLY A 683 -4.35 -19.62 7.04
C GLY A 683 -3.61 -20.95 6.84
N LYS A 684 -2.27 -20.94 6.76
CA LYS A 684 -1.43 -22.13 6.63
C LYS A 684 -0.54 -22.37 7.86
N TYR A 685 0.03 -21.30 8.40
CA TYR A 685 1.03 -21.36 9.48
C TYR A 685 0.42 -21.55 10.88
N HIS A 686 -0.93 -21.72 11.00
CA HIS A 686 -1.53 -22.23 12.21
C HIS A 686 -1.25 -23.74 12.39
N LEU A 687 -0.83 -24.45 11.32
CA LEU A 687 -0.40 -25.85 11.35
C LEU A 687 1.05 -25.90 11.85
N THR A 688 1.26 -26.55 12.98
CA THR A 688 2.58 -26.61 13.66
C THR A 688 3.39 -27.84 13.28
N GLN A 689 2.74 -28.87 12.70
CA GLN A 689 3.39 -30.13 12.32
C GLN A 689 3.68 -30.14 10.82
N ALA A 690 4.89 -30.51 10.44
CA ALA A 690 5.32 -30.53 9.04
C ALA A 690 4.50 -31.47 8.14
N ASP A 691 3.97 -32.56 8.68
CA ASP A 691 3.16 -33.51 7.90
C ASP A 691 1.78 -32.93 7.57
N ASP A 692 1.10 -32.29 8.55
CA ASP A 692 -0.18 -31.62 8.35
C ASP A 692 -0.02 -30.43 7.40
N PHE A 693 1.07 -29.69 7.57
CA PHE A 693 1.44 -28.55 6.71
C PHE A 693 1.70 -28.97 5.26
N PHE A 694 2.34 -30.13 5.04
CA PHE A 694 2.61 -30.67 3.71
C PHE A 694 1.32 -31.12 3.02
N ASN A 695 0.45 -31.86 3.71
CA ASN A 695 -0.81 -32.35 3.16
C ASN A 695 -1.79 -31.20 2.88
N SER A 696 -1.72 -30.15 3.69
CA SER A 696 -2.48 -28.91 3.51
C SER A 696 -4.01 -29.06 3.59
N ASP A 697 -4.56 -30.20 4.02
CA ASP A 697 -6.02 -30.45 4.07
C ASP A 697 -6.71 -29.68 5.21
N LEU A 698 -5.95 -29.34 6.27
CA LEU A 698 -6.44 -28.59 7.42
C LEU A 698 -6.19 -27.09 7.33
N ARG A 699 -5.81 -26.56 6.17
CA ARG A 699 -5.60 -25.11 5.96
C ARG A 699 -6.89 -24.34 6.11
N TRP A 700 -6.74 -23.06 6.43
CA TRP A 700 -7.83 -22.09 6.41
C TRP A 700 -7.57 -21.02 5.35
N CYS A 701 -8.65 -20.44 4.87
CA CYS A 701 -8.62 -19.22 4.10
C CYS A 701 -9.33 -18.10 4.87
N VAL A 702 -8.85 -16.88 4.77
CA VAL A 702 -9.71 -15.75 5.12
C VAL A 702 -10.99 -15.89 4.31
N THR A 703 -12.17 -15.74 4.93
CA THR A 703 -13.47 -15.90 4.25
C THR A 703 -13.55 -15.00 3.01
N GLN A 704 -14.40 -15.36 2.07
CA GLN A 704 -14.66 -14.49 0.91
C GLN A 704 -15.17 -13.14 1.37
N ASN A 705 -14.87 -12.11 0.55
CA ASN A 705 -15.39 -10.78 0.79
C ASN A 705 -16.92 -10.79 0.66
N VAL A 706 -17.57 -10.16 1.60
CA VAL A 706 -19.01 -9.98 1.57
C VAL A 706 -19.34 -8.81 0.64
N PRO A 707 -20.15 -9.00 -0.42
CA PRO A 707 -20.51 -7.92 -1.32
C PRO A 707 -21.00 -6.67 -0.60
N GLY A 708 -20.52 -5.50 -1.01
CA GLY A 708 -20.80 -4.22 -0.35
C GLY A 708 -19.77 -3.80 0.70
N GLN A 709 -18.99 -4.72 1.25
CA GLN A 709 -17.76 -4.31 1.94
C GLN A 709 -16.78 -3.82 0.89
N GLN A 710 -16.44 -2.54 0.91
CA GLN A 710 -15.44 -2.00 0.00
C GLN A 710 -14.06 -2.54 0.40
N SER A 711 -13.53 -3.42 -0.41
CA SER A 711 -12.09 -3.53 -0.52
C SER A 711 -11.62 -2.20 -1.13
N ALA A 712 -10.79 -1.46 -0.41
CA ALA A 712 -9.97 -0.43 -1.04
C ALA A 712 -9.46 -1.04 -2.35
N GLU A 713 -9.72 -0.39 -3.47
CA GLU A 713 -9.54 -0.93 -4.81
C GLU A 713 -8.30 -1.80 -4.90
N LEU A 714 -8.50 -3.10 -4.88
CA LEU A 714 -7.46 -4.01 -5.33
C LEU A 714 -7.29 -3.65 -6.81
N PRO A 715 -6.16 -3.09 -7.23
CA PRO A 715 -5.95 -2.91 -8.64
C PRO A 715 -6.18 -4.27 -9.26
N THR A 716 -7.05 -4.34 -10.24
CA THR A 716 -7.21 -5.53 -11.08
C THR A 716 -5.80 -5.88 -11.51
N VAL A 717 -5.18 -6.83 -10.83
CA VAL A 717 -3.87 -7.33 -11.21
C VAL A 717 -4.16 -8.09 -12.49
N VAL A 718 -4.08 -7.35 -13.60
CA VAL A 718 -3.77 -7.99 -14.88
C VAL A 718 -2.47 -8.69 -14.60
N ALA A 719 -2.56 -9.99 -14.45
CA ALA A 719 -1.43 -10.87 -14.19
C ALA A 719 -0.47 -10.81 -15.37
N SER A 720 0.35 -9.77 -15.41
CA SER A 720 1.63 -9.76 -16.10
C SER A 720 2.65 -10.44 -15.18
N ALA A 721 2.32 -11.65 -14.76
CA ALA A 721 3.30 -12.57 -14.26
C ALA A 721 4.10 -13.04 -15.48
N VAL A 722 5.26 -12.45 -15.68
CA VAL A 722 6.33 -13.10 -16.42
C VAL A 722 6.51 -14.47 -15.76
N PRO A 723 6.24 -15.58 -16.46
CA PRO A 723 6.42 -16.90 -15.87
C PRO A 723 7.89 -17.07 -15.59
N SER A 724 8.28 -17.09 -14.33
CA SER A 724 9.56 -17.62 -13.92
C SER A 724 9.53 -19.12 -14.25
N ALA A 725 10.28 -19.52 -15.26
CA ALA A 725 10.19 -20.78 -15.94
C ALA A 725 10.70 -22.00 -15.13
N ASN A 726 10.51 -22.08 -13.82
CA ASN A 726 10.99 -23.22 -13.01
C ASN A 726 10.16 -23.54 -11.76
N THR A 727 8.87 -23.17 -11.70
CA THR A 727 7.97 -23.76 -10.70
C THR A 727 7.06 -24.76 -11.40
N SER A 728 7.09 -26.03 -10.96
CA SER A 728 6.12 -27.03 -11.39
C SER A 728 4.72 -26.46 -11.13
N SER A 729 4.00 -26.11 -12.19
CA SER A 729 2.74 -25.38 -12.20
C SER A 729 1.60 -26.05 -11.39
N ALA A 730 1.72 -27.34 -11.09
CA ALA A 730 0.73 -28.08 -10.31
C ALA A 730 0.79 -27.80 -8.79
N ALA A 731 1.98 -27.58 -8.21
CA ALA A 731 2.13 -27.28 -6.78
C ALA A 731 1.73 -25.82 -6.45
N ALA A 732 1.93 -24.89 -7.40
CA ALA A 732 1.61 -23.47 -7.18
C ALA A 732 0.11 -23.18 -7.26
N SER A 733 -0.67 -23.96 -8.04
CA SER A 733 -2.13 -23.78 -8.14
C SER A 733 -2.89 -24.41 -6.97
N ALA A 734 -2.37 -25.47 -6.36
CA ALA A 734 -3.03 -26.16 -5.25
C ALA A 734 -2.90 -25.45 -3.88
N THR A 735 -2.15 -24.34 -3.82
CA THR A 735 -1.78 -23.71 -2.53
C THR A 735 -2.39 -22.35 -2.26
N LYS A 736 -3.15 -21.80 -3.18
CA LYS A 736 -3.76 -20.46 -2.99
C LYS A 736 -5.23 -20.60 -2.65
N CYS A 737 -5.68 -19.84 -1.65
CA CYS A 737 -7.10 -19.51 -1.52
C CYS A 737 -7.54 -18.87 -2.85
N SER A 738 -8.77 -19.14 -3.32
CA SER A 738 -9.20 -18.73 -4.66
C SER A 738 -9.06 -17.22 -4.89
N GLN A 739 -9.07 -16.80 -6.15
CA GLN A 739 -8.71 -15.46 -6.59
C GLN A 739 -9.78 -14.38 -6.31
N GLY A 740 -10.80 -14.63 -5.50
CA GLY A 740 -11.80 -13.65 -5.11
C GLY A 740 -11.28 -12.66 -4.06
N GLY A 741 -11.96 -11.54 -3.91
CA GLY A 741 -11.73 -10.61 -2.78
C GLY A 741 -11.88 -11.36 -1.45
N ARG A 742 -11.10 -10.95 -0.45
CA ARG A 742 -11.14 -11.55 0.90
C ARG A 742 -11.75 -10.57 1.89
N PHE A 743 -12.38 -11.09 2.92
CA PHE A 743 -13.04 -10.31 3.96
C PHE A 743 -12.13 -9.19 4.48
N VAL A 744 -12.65 -7.97 4.43
CA VAL A 744 -11.95 -6.77 4.88
C VAL A 744 -11.99 -6.70 6.39
N PRO A 745 -10.86 -6.58 7.10
CA PRO A 745 -10.89 -6.44 8.54
C PRO A 745 -11.58 -5.13 8.94
N TYR A 746 -12.25 -5.13 10.09
CA TYR A 746 -12.94 -3.96 10.61
C TYR A 746 -12.69 -3.78 12.11
N TYR A 747 -12.63 -2.53 12.56
CA TYR A 747 -12.54 -2.18 13.98
C TYR A 747 -13.91 -2.22 14.67
N ALA A 748 -13.95 -2.75 15.86
CA ALA A 748 -15.14 -2.75 16.71
C ALA A 748 -14.77 -2.77 18.20
N LEU A 749 -15.65 -2.24 19.05
CA LEU A 749 -15.66 -2.59 20.46
C LEU A 749 -16.28 -3.99 20.58
N PHE A 750 -15.39 -4.97 20.69
CA PHE A 750 -15.70 -6.38 20.62
C PHE A 750 -15.59 -7.04 21.99
N THR A 751 -16.63 -7.71 22.43
CA THR A 751 -16.59 -8.53 23.64
C THR A 751 -16.16 -9.94 23.26
N PRO A 752 -14.94 -10.37 23.64
CA PRO A 752 -14.45 -11.71 23.32
C PRO A 752 -15.34 -12.79 23.97
N PRO A 753 -15.45 -13.97 23.34
CA PRO A 753 -16.15 -15.10 23.97
C PRO A 753 -15.59 -15.39 25.36
N GLY A 754 -16.49 -15.40 26.37
CA GLY A 754 -16.13 -15.62 27.77
C GLY A 754 -15.52 -14.43 28.52
N ALA A 755 -15.46 -13.24 27.90
CA ALA A 755 -15.04 -12.00 28.55
C ALA A 755 -16.23 -11.13 28.95
N ASP A 756 -16.07 -10.36 30.04
CA ASP A 756 -17.10 -9.46 30.54
C ASP A 756 -17.00 -8.03 30.02
N LYS A 757 -15.84 -7.66 29.42
CA LYS A 757 -15.56 -6.30 28.97
C LYS A 757 -15.23 -6.25 27.48
N PRO A 758 -15.71 -5.22 26.77
CA PRO A 758 -15.34 -5.02 25.39
C PRO A 758 -13.87 -4.53 25.25
N GLU A 759 -13.22 -4.99 24.20
CA GLU A 759 -11.90 -4.53 23.76
C GLU A 759 -12.02 -3.88 22.38
N PHE A 760 -11.22 -2.86 22.10
CA PHE A 760 -11.16 -2.30 20.76
C PHE A 760 -10.29 -3.20 19.87
N ALA A 761 -10.95 -3.96 19.02
CA ALA A 761 -10.36 -5.03 18.25
C ALA A 761 -10.53 -4.82 16.74
N LEU A 762 -9.54 -5.28 16.00
CA LEU A 762 -9.61 -5.47 14.55
C LEU A 762 -9.87 -6.94 14.26
N ILE A 763 -10.96 -7.28 13.56
CA ILE A 763 -11.49 -8.64 13.44
C ILE A 763 -11.36 -9.16 12.02
N ARG A 764 -10.98 -10.46 11.87
CA ARG A 764 -10.93 -11.13 10.57
C ARG A 764 -11.26 -12.61 10.67
N PRO A 765 -12.29 -13.10 9.96
CA PRO A 765 -12.75 -14.49 9.99
C PRO A 765 -12.04 -15.39 8.98
N PHE A 766 -12.04 -16.71 9.29
CA PHE A 766 -11.50 -17.77 8.43
C PHE A 766 -12.56 -18.84 8.15
N ALA A 767 -12.51 -19.36 6.91
CA ALA A 767 -13.21 -20.54 6.46
C ALA A 767 -12.21 -21.70 6.26
N PRO A 768 -12.65 -22.97 6.31
CA PRO A 768 -11.81 -24.09 5.88
C PRO A 768 -11.39 -23.91 4.41
N PHE A 769 -10.21 -24.38 4.07
CA PHE A 769 -9.76 -24.40 2.69
C PHE A 769 -10.59 -25.39 1.87
N SER A 770 -11.12 -24.94 0.75
CA SER A 770 -11.62 -25.81 -0.33
C SER A 770 -11.04 -25.36 -1.67
N PRO A 771 -10.73 -26.28 -2.60
CA PRO A 771 -10.12 -25.92 -3.87
C PRO A 771 -10.96 -24.95 -4.71
N ASP A 772 -12.27 -25.02 -4.60
CA ASP A 772 -13.28 -24.21 -5.28
C ASP A 772 -13.80 -23.03 -4.42
N ASP A 773 -13.30 -22.90 -3.19
CA ASP A 773 -13.67 -21.85 -2.23
C ASP A 773 -15.18 -21.82 -1.89
N THR A 774 -15.88 -22.96 -2.01
CA THR A 774 -17.32 -23.04 -1.73
C THR A 774 -17.66 -23.27 -0.27
N LEU A 775 -16.71 -23.77 0.52
CA LEU A 775 -16.94 -24.08 1.94
C LEU A 775 -16.76 -22.81 2.79
N GLN A 776 -17.84 -22.04 2.97
CA GLN A 776 -17.86 -20.76 3.67
C GLN A 776 -18.52 -20.84 5.06
N VAL A 777 -18.08 -21.80 5.88
CA VAL A 777 -18.41 -21.87 7.32
C VAL A 777 -17.36 -21.15 8.16
N LEU A 778 -17.73 -20.66 9.33
CA LEU A 778 -16.80 -19.98 10.23
C LEU A 778 -15.94 -21.01 10.97
N ARG A 779 -14.71 -21.21 10.55
CA ARG A 779 -13.78 -22.17 11.17
C ARG A 779 -12.96 -21.56 12.30
N ALA A 780 -12.59 -20.29 12.15
CA ALA A 780 -11.86 -19.52 13.14
C ALA A 780 -12.04 -18.02 12.88
N PHE A 781 -11.64 -17.19 13.81
CA PHE A 781 -11.44 -15.76 13.57
C PHE A 781 -10.24 -15.25 14.38
N ALA A 782 -9.57 -14.22 13.84
CA ALA A 782 -8.48 -13.55 14.53
C ALA A 782 -8.90 -12.16 14.97
N THR A 783 -8.43 -11.76 16.15
CA THR A 783 -8.56 -10.38 16.64
C THR A 783 -7.18 -9.79 16.89
N GLY A 784 -6.98 -8.55 16.42
CA GLY A 784 -5.82 -7.74 16.72
C GLY A 784 -6.20 -6.65 17.73
N THR A 785 -5.58 -6.63 18.89
CA THR A 785 -5.80 -5.65 19.97
C THR A 785 -4.48 -5.05 20.44
N VAL A 786 -4.54 -3.97 21.21
CA VAL A 786 -3.39 -3.40 21.92
C VAL A 786 -3.65 -3.53 23.41
N ASP A 787 -2.76 -4.22 24.13
CA ASP A 787 -2.93 -4.47 25.54
C ASP A 787 -2.55 -3.25 26.41
N ALA A 788 -2.77 -3.35 27.72
CA ALA A 788 -2.45 -2.28 28.68
C ALA A 788 -0.95 -1.89 28.71
N ASN A 789 -0.06 -2.78 28.25
CA ASN A 789 1.38 -2.50 28.13
C ASN A 789 1.73 -1.85 26.79
N LEU A 790 0.72 -1.53 25.96
CA LEU A 790 0.85 -1.01 24.59
C LEU A 790 1.55 -2.00 23.65
N GLU A 791 1.42 -3.30 23.92
CA GLU A 791 1.93 -4.34 23.04
C GLU A 791 0.80 -4.82 22.11
N PRO A 792 1.07 -4.95 20.80
CA PRO A 792 0.09 -5.51 19.88
C PRO A 792 -0.12 -7.00 20.19
N ARG A 793 -1.38 -7.40 20.40
CA ARG A 793 -1.77 -8.77 20.68
C ARG A 793 -2.61 -9.30 19.52
N LEU A 794 -2.20 -10.42 18.97
CA LEU A 794 -2.97 -11.20 18.00
C LEU A 794 -3.56 -12.43 18.71
N THR A 795 -4.88 -12.54 18.76
CA THR A 795 -5.58 -13.67 19.36
C THR A 795 -6.31 -14.47 18.28
N LEU A 796 -6.19 -15.80 18.34
CA LEU A 796 -6.82 -16.73 17.40
C LEU A 796 -7.88 -17.54 18.11
N TYR A 797 -9.14 -17.34 17.73
CA TYR A 797 -10.30 -18.10 18.23
C TYR A 797 -10.57 -19.25 17.26
N ASP A 798 -10.45 -20.48 17.75
CA ASP A 798 -10.59 -21.71 16.97
C ASP A 798 -11.94 -22.36 17.27
N VAL A 799 -12.84 -22.38 16.29
CA VAL A 799 -14.21 -22.90 16.45
C VAL A 799 -14.19 -24.42 16.52
N GLN A 800 -14.65 -24.95 17.64
CA GLN A 800 -14.75 -26.37 17.91
C GLN A 800 -16.17 -26.89 17.64
N GLY A 801 -16.28 -28.18 17.30
CA GLY A 801 -17.60 -28.81 17.03
C GLY A 801 -18.14 -28.49 15.63
N ALA A 802 -19.44 -28.34 15.50
CA ALA A 802 -20.07 -27.96 14.25
C ALA A 802 -19.89 -26.46 13.99
N PRO A 803 -19.18 -26.06 12.95
CA PRO A 803 -18.94 -24.65 12.68
C PRO A 803 -20.24 -23.98 12.21
N PRO A 804 -20.59 -22.78 12.72
CA PRO A 804 -21.71 -22.02 12.21
C PRO A 804 -21.48 -21.52 10.78
N ALA A 805 -22.53 -21.06 10.10
CA ALA A 805 -22.42 -20.37 8.82
C ALA A 805 -21.41 -19.23 8.92
N GLY A 806 -20.57 -19.06 7.91
CA GLY A 806 -19.62 -17.93 7.86
C GLY A 806 -20.27 -16.64 7.35
N PRO A 807 -19.57 -15.49 7.43
CA PRO A 807 -20.13 -14.20 7.03
C PRO A 807 -20.66 -14.15 5.59
N TYR A 808 -19.99 -14.84 4.67
CA TYR A 808 -20.42 -14.91 3.27
C TYR A 808 -21.71 -15.71 3.11
N THR A 809 -21.84 -16.84 3.80
CA THR A 809 -23.09 -17.64 3.82
C THR A 809 -24.23 -16.84 4.45
N ALA A 810 -23.97 -16.13 5.56
CA ALA A 810 -24.94 -15.24 6.19
C ALA A 810 -25.40 -14.13 5.21
N HIS A 811 -24.50 -13.59 4.41
CA HIS A 811 -24.88 -12.64 3.37
C HIS A 811 -25.77 -13.25 2.28
N LEU A 812 -25.48 -14.47 1.83
CA LEU A 812 -26.33 -15.14 0.84
C LEU A 812 -27.74 -15.39 1.39
N GLN A 813 -27.89 -15.68 2.69
CA GLN A 813 -29.18 -15.78 3.35
C GLN A 813 -29.92 -14.44 3.32
N ILE A 814 -29.25 -13.32 3.65
CA ILE A 814 -29.83 -11.97 3.55
C ILE A 814 -30.33 -11.69 2.13
N GLN A 815 -29.51 -12.00 1.12
CA GLN A 815 -29.90 -11.80 -0.27
C GLN A 815 -31.08 -12.67 -0.69
N SER A 816 -31.13 -13.91 -0.23
CA SER A 816 -32.23 -14.83 -0.57
C SER A 816 -33.55 -14.39 0.06
N GLU A 817 -33.54 -14.08 1.38
CA GLU A 817 -34.77 -13.77 2.11
C GLU A 817 -35.30 -12.36 1.84
N LEU A 818 -34.41 -11.40 1.55
CA LEU A 818 -34.77 -10.01 1.32
C LEU A 818 -34.68 -9.57 -0.16
N SER A 819 -34.53 -10.51 -1.09
CA SER A 819 -34.36 -10.20 -2.53
C SER A 819 -35.49 -9.34 -3.10
N GLN A 820 -36.73 -9.61 -2.70
CA GLN A 820 -37.91 -8.85 -3.15
C GLN A 820 -37.87 -7.40 -2.63
N ALA A 821 -37.50 -7.20 -1.35
CA ALA A 821 -37.39 -5.87 -0.76
C ALA A 821 -36.29 -5.05 -1.45
N PHE A 822 -35.14 -5.67 -1.70
CA PHE A 822 -34.02 -5.01 -2.40
C PHE A 822 -34.33 -4.67 -3.84
N THR A 823 -34.98 -5.58 -4.57
CA THR A 823 -35.42 -5.30 -5.95
C THR A 823 -36.42 -4.13 -5.98
N LEU A 824 -37.31 -4.03 -5.00
CA LEU A 824 -38.28 -2.94 -4.91
C LEU A 824 -37.58 -1.59 -4.65
N GLU A 825 -36.59 -1.56 -3.75
CA GLU A 825 -35.81 -0.36 -3.46
C GLU A 825 -34.93 0.05 -4.68
N ASP A 826 -34.24 -0.89 -5.34
CA ASP A 826 -33.44 -0.61 -6.53
C ASP A 826 -34.30 -0.15 -7.73
N SER A 827 -35.56 -0.61 -7.84
CA SER A 827 -36.44 -0.27 -8.98
C SER A 827 -37.02 1.14 -8.93
N LYS A 828 -36.93 1.85 -7.79
CA LYS A 828 -37.50 3.17 -7.56
C LYS A 828 -36.53 4.34 -7.78
N GLY A 829 -35.43 4.15 -8.52
CA GLY A 829 -34.39 5.19 -8.70
C GLY A 829 -33.56 5.39 -7.44
N SER A 830 -33.39 4.36 -6.65
CA SER A 830 -32.49 4.29 -5.51
C SER A 830 -31.56 3.09 -5.66
N LYS A 831 -30.56 3.00 -4.81
CA LYS A 831 -29.58 1.93 -4.78
C LYS A 831 -29.43 1.40 -3.36
N VAL A 832 -29.49 0.07 -3.23
CA VAL A 832 -29.22 -0.61 -1.97
C VAL A 832 -27.70 -0.72 -1.76
N LEU A 833 -27.24 -0.30 -0.59
CA LEU A 833 -25.84 -0.33 -0.19
C LEU A 833 -25.71 -1.16 1.09
N PHE A 834 -24.81 -2.12 1.07
CA PHE A 834 -24.57 -2.99 2.21
C PHE A 834 -23.40 -2.46 3.04
N GLY A 835 -23.57 -2.31 4.34
CA GLY A 835 -22.47 -2.03 5.26
C GLY A 835 -21.73 -3.30 5.69
N ASP A 836 -20.81 -3.13 6.63
CA ASP A 836 -19.99 -4.23 7.16
C ASP A 836 -20.84 -5.34 7.80
N MET A 837 -20.47 -6.58 7.50
CA MET A 837 -21.00 -7.76 8.23
C MET A 837 -20.20 -7.93 9.53
N GLN A 838 -20.85 -7.72 10.65
CA GLN A 838 -20.21 -7.78 11.96
C GLN A 838 -20.50 -9.10 12.65
N ILE A 839 -19.50 -9.64 13.32
CA ILE A 839 -19.51 -10.88 14.10
C ILE A 839 -19.64 -10.49 15.57
N VAL A 840 -20.72 -10.89 16.23
CA VAL A 840 -21.01 -10.52 17.62
C VAL A 840 -21.27 -11.81 18.43
N PRO A 841 -20.37 -12.21 19.33
CA PRO A 841 -20.64 -13.28 20.30
C PRO A 841 -21.72 -12.82 21.27
N VAL A 842 -22.73 -13.68 21.51
CA VAL A 842 -23.84 -13.41 22.41
C VAL A 842 -24.09 -14.65 23.29
N GLY A 843 -23.67 -14.60 24.54
CA GLY A 843 -23.63 -15.78 25.40
C GLY A 843 -22.78 -16.88 24.78
N ASP A 844 -23.33 -18.09 24.67
CA ASP A 844 -22.64 -19.20 23.98
C ASP A 844 -22.89 -19.25 22.48
N GLY A 845 -23.56 -18.25 21.89
CA GLY A 845 -23.93 -18.26 20.48
C GLY A 845 -23.28 -17.12 19.69
N LEU A 846 -23.59 -17.06 18.40
CA LEU A 846 -23.06 -16.09 17.46
C LEU A 846 -24.19 -15.34 16.76
N VAL A 847 -24.07 -14.04 16.70
CA VAL A 847 -24.96 -13.14 15.96
C VAL A 847 -24.17 -12.45 14.87
N TYR A 848 -24.73 -12.45 13.66
CA TYR A 848 -24.30 -11.56 12.59
C TYR A 848 -25.21 -10.35 12.54
N ALA A 849 -24.64 -9.17 12.51
CA ALA A 849 -25.38 -7.91 12.35
C ALA A 849 -24.89 -7.15 11.11
N ARG A 850 -25.83 -6.62 10.33
CA ARG A 850 -25.49 -5.92 9.11
C ARG A 850 -26.42 -4.71 8.88
N PRO A 851 -25.89 -3.47 8.81
CA PRO A 851 -26.64 -2.31 8.39
C PRO A 851 -26.78 -2.30 6.86
N ILE A 852 -27.95 -1.88 6.37
CA ILE A 852 -28.28 -1.76 4.94
C ILE A 852 -28.84 -0.38 4.72
N TYR A 853 -28.19 0.35 3.80
CA TYR A 853 -28.56 1.72 3.45
C TYR A 853 -29.25 1.76 2.10
N VAL A 854 -30.10 2.75 1.92
CA VAL A 854 -30.69 3.08 0.63
C VAL A 854 -30.30 4.50 0.25
N LYS A 855 -29.80 4.67 -0.96
CA LYS A 855 -29.39 5.95 -1.50
C LYS A 855 -30.16 6.23 -2.76
N ALA A 856 -30.85 7.38 -2.86
CA ALA A 856 -31.48 7.81 -4.11
C ALA A 856 -30.43 8.02 -5.22
N GLU A 857 -30.81 7.80 -6.47
CA GLU A 857 -29.96 8.13 -7.60
C GLU A 857 -29.74 9.64 -7.66
N GLY A 858 -28.47 10.05 -7.72
CA GLY A 858 -28.06 11.44 -7.76
C GLY A 858 -26.74 11.67 -7.01
N GLN A 859 -25.93 12.61 -7.50
CA GLN A 859 -24.62 12.90 -6.90
C GLN A 859 -24.72 13.51 -5.49
N THR A 860 -25.83 14.14 -5.16
CA THR A 860 -26.08 14.82 -3.88
C THR A 860 -26.96 14.03 -2.92
N ALA A 861 -27.37 12.81 -3.28
CA ALA A 861 -28.21 11.99 -2.41
C ALA A 861 -27.39 11.43 -1.25
N ILE A 862 -27.92 11.59 -0.03
CA ILE A 862 -27.35 11.06 1.20
C ILE A 862 -27.94 9.68 1.44
N PRO A 863 -27.16 8.67 1.78
CA PRO A 863 -27.70 7.35 2.15
C PRO A 863 -28.38 7.41 3.51
N ASP A 864 -29.51 6.74 3.61
CA ASP A 864 -30.26 6.57 4.87
C ASP A 864 -30.16 5.10 5.31
N LEU A 865 -29.92 4.84 6.59
CA LEU A 865 -30.02 3.49 7.15
C LEU A 865 -31.47 3.04 7.07
N ARG A 866 -31.72 2.09 6.19
CA ARG A 866 -33.08 1.60 5.91
C ARG A 866 -33.44 0.36 6.69
N TYR A 867 -32.47 -0.56 6.77
CA TYR A 867 -32.65 -1.84 7.47
C TYR A 867 -31.42 -2.15 8.32
N VAL A 868 -31.63 -2.77 9.46
CA VAL A 868 -30.63 -3.55 10.17
C VAL A 868 -31.08 -5.00 10.11
N VAL A 869 -30.20 -5.87 9.69
CA VAL A 869 -30.45 -7.30 9.59
C VAL A 869 -29.59 -8.02 10.60
N VAL A 870 -30.18 -8.92 11.32
CA VAL A 870 -29.54 -9.77 12.34
C VAL A 870 -29.81 -11.23 11.97
N ILE A 871 -28.74 -12.05 12.00
CA ILE A 871 -28.85 -13.50 11.79
C ILE A 871 -28.32 -14.22 13.03
N ALA A 872 -29.11 -15.14 13.56
CA ALA A 872 -28.70 -16.05 14.60
C ALA A 872 -29.54 -17.36 14.52
N ASN A 873 -28.93 -18.49 14.85
CA ASN A 873 -29.59 -19.78 14.81
C ASN A 873 -30.26 -20.11 13.45
N ASP A 874 -29.58 -19.74 12.35
CA ASP A 874 -30.06 -19.86 10.94
C ASP A 874 -31.38 -19.12 10.66
N LYS A 875 -31.74 -18.15 11.49
CA LYS A 875 -32.93 -17.31 11.33
C LYS A 875 -32.52 -15.87 11.15
N LEU A 876 -33.30 -15.14 10.34
CA LEU A 876 -33.11 -13.74 10.05
C LEU A 876 -34.17 -12.89 10.79
N GLY A 877 -33.68 -11.82 11.45
CA GLY A 877 -34.52 -10.74 11.97
C GLY A 877 -34.18 -9.44 11.24
N GLN A 878 -35.21 -8.71 10.82
CA GLN A 878 -35.05 -7.43 10.13
C GLN A 878 -35.82 -6.36 10.89
N GLY A 879 -35.26 -5.15 10.94
CA GLY A 879 -35.94 -3.98 11.50
C GLY A 879 -35.36 -2.70 10.90
N ASP A 880 -35.96 -1.57 11.20
CA ASP A 880 -35.46 -0.25 10.87
C ASP A 880 -34.33 0.22 11.81
N SER A 881 -34.11 -0.53 12.86
CA SER A 881 -33.09 -0.34 13.90
C SER A 881 -32.56 -1.70 14.36
N LEU A 882 -31.42 -1.74 15.00
CA LEU A 882 -30.87 -2.97 15.59
C LEU A 882 -31.80 -3.49 16.70
N THR A 883 -32.32 -2.58 17.51
CA THR A 883 -33.36 -2.88 18.52
C THR A 883 -34.56 -3.63 17.92
N ALA A 884 -35.11 -3.10 16.82
CA ALA A 884 -36.28 -3.73 16.16
C ALA A 884 -35.92 -5.10 15.55
N ALA A 885 -34.75 -5.20 14.89
CA ALA A 885 -34.29 -6.44 14.28
C ALA A 885 -34.07 -7.56 15.32
N LEU A 886 -33.51 -7.25 16.49
CA LEU A 886 -33.29 -8.19 17.59
C LEU A 886 -34.60 -8.63 18.21
N ASN A 887 -35.53 -7.70 18.49
CA ASN A 887 -36.83 -8.02 19.08
C ASN A 887 -37.73 -8.83 18.12
N ASN A 888 -37.60 -8.62 16.81
CA ASN A 888 -38.28 -9.45 15.79
C ASN A 888 -37.68 -10.87 15.71
N LEU A 889 -36.39 -11.04 15.88
CA LEU A 889 -35.73 -12.35 15.87
C LEU A 889 -35.94 -13.12 17.18
N PHE A 890 -35.96 -12.41 18.31
CA PHE A 890 -36.10 -12.95 19.67
C PHE A 890 -37.32 -12.31 20.37
N PRO A 891 -38.53 -12.74 20.03
CA PRO A 891 -39.73 -12.24 20.69
C PRO A 891 -39.67 -12.45 22.23
N GLY A 892 -39.88 -11.37 22.99
CA GLY A 892 -39.74 -11.37 24.44
C GLY A 892 -38.36 -11.03 24.99
N ALA A 893 -37.40 -10.68 24.12
CA ALA A 893 -36.11 -10.13 24.56
C ALA A 893 -36.25 -8.70 25.12
N GLU A 894 -37.18 -7.93 24.58
CA GLU A 894 -37.51 -6.54 24.98
C GLU A 894 -36.26 -5.66 25.13
N VAL A 895 -35.29 -5.85 24.21
CA VAL A 895 -34.02 -5.08 24.20
C VAL A 895 -34.30 -3.66 23.77
N VAL A 896 -33.66 -2.70 24.44
CA VAL A 896 -33.65 -1.28 24.06
C VAL A 896 -32.19 -0.77 24.02
N LEU A 897 -31.66 -0.50 22.83
CA LEU A 897 -30.28 -0.11 22.63
C LEU A 897 -30.08 1.41 22.43
N GLY A 898 -31.18 2.14 22.17
CA GLY A 898 -31.09 3.58 21.83
C GLY A 898 -30.33 3.86 20.55
N ASP A 899 -30.30 2.91 19.62
CA ASP A 899 -29.55 2.92 18.39
C ASP A 899 -30.14 3.84 17.30
N ARG A 900 -31.38 4.34 17.50
CA ARG A 900 -32.03 5.32 16.62
C ARG A 900 -32.54 6.52 17.43
N GLY A 901 -32.12 7.73 17.08
CA GLY A 901 -32.55 8.97 17.74
C GLY A 901 -34.03 9.27 17.49
N GLY A 902 -34.74 9.71 18.51
CA GLY A 902 -36.15 10.13 18.40
C GLY A 902 -37.20 9.23 19.07
N THR A 903 -36.86 8.07 19.61
CA THR A 903 -37.73 7.31 20.49
C THR A 903 -37.53 7.76 21.95
N SER A 904 -38.12 8.88 22.32
CA SER A 904 -38.38 9.17 23.72
C SER A 904 -39.32 8.09 24.23
N THR A 905 -38.83 7.19 25.06
CA THR A 905 -39.64 6.29 25.87
C THR A 905 -40.50 7.13 26.80
N THR A 906 -41.66 7.52 26.35
CA THR A 906 -42.72 7.88 27.28
C THR A 906 -43.14 6.59 27.98
N THR A 907 -42.67 6.42 29.19
CA THR A 907 -43.21 5.47 30.17
C THR A 907 -44.73 5.63 30.22
N PRO A 908 -45.52 4.58 30.08
CA PRO A 908 -46.96 4.70 30.25
C PRO A 908 -47.26 5.03 31.70
N THR A 909 -47.55 6.27 31.98
CA THR A 909 -48.13 6.69 33.23
C THR A 909 -49.55 6.13 33.28
N THR A 910 -49.77 5.15 34.12
CA THR A 910 -51.11 4.66 34.48
C THR A 910 -51.93 5.80 35.12
N GLY A 911 -52.90 6.27 34.38
CA GLY A 911 -53.95 7.19 34.87
C GLY A 911 -55.28 6.49 34.79
N PRO A 912 -56.23 6.77 35.69
CA PRO A 912 -57.33 5.86 36.06
C PRO A 912 -58.51 5.82 35.09
N SER A 913 -59.13 4.64 35.07
CA SER A 913 -60.32 4.26 34.33
C SER A 913 -61.51 5.17 34.55
N GLY A 914 -62.21 5.54 33.50
CA GLY A 914 -63.56 6.15 33.48
C GLY A 914 -64.47 5.41 32.49
N PRO A 915 -65.77 5.36 32.68
CA PRO A 915 -66.59 4.16 32.50
C PRO A 915 -67.25 3.96 31.13
N SER A 916 -67.57 2.71 30.88
CA SER A 916 -68.31 2.09 29.77
C SER A 916 -69.69 2.70 29.45
N GLY A 917 -70.09 2.81 28.20
CA GLY A 917 -71.42 3.02 27.72
C GLY A 917 -71.68 2.31 26.38
N PRO A 918 -72.87 1.85 26.06
CA PRO A 918 -73.13 0.52 25.62
C PRO A 918 -73.29 0.31 24.09
N SER A 919 -73.38 -1.01 23.77
CA SER A 919 -73.65 -1.62 22.48
C SER A 919 -74.98 -1.20 21.84
N GLY A 920 -75.01 -1.05 20.54
CA GLY A 920 -76.14 -0.91 19.71
C GLY A 920 -76.04 -1.70 18.43
N ALA A 921 -77.00 -2.60 18.19
CA ALA A 921 -77.05 -3.66 17.21
C ALA A 921 -77.57 -3.21 15.82
N SER A 922 -77.12 -3.95 14.82
CA SER A 922 -77.79 -4.41 13.58
C SER A 922 -78.73 -3.50 12.81
N GLY A 923 -78.53 -3.45 11.50
CA GLY A 923 -79.57 -3.04 10.54
C GLY A 923 -79.07 -3.25 9.10
N ALA A 924 -79.72 -4.19 8.44
CA ALA A 924 -79.50 -4.59 7.05
C ALA A 924 -80.19 -3.66 6.06
N SER A 925 -79.80 -3.79 4.80
CA SER A 925 -80.49 -3.62 3.56
C SER A 925 -80.27 -2.30 2.75
N GLY A 926 -79.57 -2.49 1.64
CA GLY A 926 -80.06 -2.22 0.28
C GLY A 926 -80.19 -0.77 -0.21
N ALA A 927 -79.30 -0.43 -1.18
CA ALA A 927 -79.73 0.29 -2.34
C ALA A 927 -78.62 0.30 -3.37
N THR A 928 -78.90 -0.03 -4.58
CA THR A 928 -78.21 0.10 -5.83
C THR A 928 -77.84 1.56 -6.13
N GLY A 929 -76.60 1.82 -6.44
CA GLY A 929 -76.12 3.07 -6.98
C GLY A 929 -74.78 2.86 -7.80
N PRO A 930 -74.40 3.67 -8.70
CA PRO A 930 -73.79 3.36 -10.00
C PRO A 930 -72.34 2.97 -9.92
N ALA A 931 -71.86 2.34 -11.02
CA ALA A 931 -70.55 1.77 -11.32
C ALA A 931 -69.37 2.35 -10.55
N GLY A 932 -68.70 1.45 -9.84
CA GLY A 932 -67.69 1.73 -8.85
C GLY A 932 -66.40 2.33 -9.36
N VAL A 933 -65.97 3.33 -8.67
CA VAL A 933 -64.59 3.77 -8.65
C VAL A 933 -63.81 2.68 -7.89
N SER A 934 -63.01 1.92 -8.61
CA SER A 934 -62.15 0.93 -7.98
C SER A 934 -61.20 1.63 -7.00
N THR A 935 -61.16 1.16 -5.77
CA THR A 935 -60.27 1.68 -4.76
C THR A 935 -58.83 1.26 -5.09
N VAL A 936 -57.86 2.04 -4.63
CA VAL A 936 -56.43 1.76 -4.83
C VAL A 936 -56.10 0.32 -4.41
N GLY A 937 -56.68 -0.17 -3.26
CA GLY A 937 -56.51 -1.52 -2.80
C GLY A 937 -57.06 -2.59 -3.74
N GLN A 938 -58.19 -2.32 -4.41
CA GLN A 938 -58.77 -3.23 -5.40
C GLN A 938 -57.87 -3.33 -6.65
N LEU A 939 -57.35 -2.22 -7.15
CA LEU A 939 -56.47 -2.19 -8.31
C LEU A 939 -55.15 -2.90 -8.07
N LEU A 940 -54.61 -2.79 -6.86
CA LEU A 940 -53.39 -3.52 -6.44
C LEU A 940 -53.65 -5.04 -6.27
N ALA A 941 -54.79 -5.42 -5.73
CA ALA A 941 -55.22 -6.85 -5.61
C ALA A 941 -55.42 -7.45 -7.04
N GLU A 942 -56.07 -6.71 -7.97
CA GLU A 942 -56.21 -7.16 -9.35
C GLU A 942 -54.85 -7.27 -10.08
N ALA A 943 -53.90 -6.37 -9.80
CA ALA A 943 -52.54 -6.45 -10.35
C ALA A 943 -51.80 -7.68 -9.83
N SER A 944 -51.93 -8.01 -8.54
CA SER A 944 -51.31 -9.20 -7.94
C SER A 944 -51.88 -10.48 -8.58
N ALA A 945 -53.21 -10.60 -8.73
CA ALA A 945 -53.82 -11.76 -9.39
C ALA A 945 -53.33 -11.93 -10.84
N LEU A 946 -53.14 -10.84 -11.57
CA LEU A 946 -52.64 -10.88 -12.94
C LEU A 946 -51.15 -11.31 -13.00
N PHE A 947 -50.33 -10.98 -12.00
CA PHE A 947 -49.00 -11.50 -11.89
C PHE A 947 -48.99 -13.01 -11.59
N ASP A 948 -49.85 -13.49 -10.71
CA ASP A 948 -50.02 -14.94 -10.43
C ASP A 948 -50.40 -15.71 -11.70
N GLU A 949 -51.33 -15.14 -12.51
CA GLU A 949 -51.71 -15.73 -13.79
C GLU A 949 -50.55 -15.66 -14.83
N ALA A 950 -49.74 -14.63 -14.79
CA ALA A 950 -48.53 -14.51 -15.62
C ALA A 950 -47.55 -15.60 -15.26
N ASP A 951 -47.26 -15.80 -14.00
CA ASP A 951 -46.35 -16.83 -13.53
C ASP A 951 -46.86 -18.25 -13.84
N ALA A 952 -48.18 -18.47 -13.82
CA ALA A 952 -48.74 -19.72 -14.27
C ALA A 952 -48.53 -19.95 -15.77
N ALA A 953 -48.71 -18.92 -16.59
CA ALA A 953 -48.48 -18.95 -18.03
C ALA A 953 -46.98 -19.22 -18.35
N LEU A 954 -46.08 -18.58 -17.58
CA LEU A 954 -44.64 -18.81 -17.70
C LEU A 954 -44.27 -20.25 -17.41
N ARG A 955 -44.80 -20.84 -16.35
CA ARG A 955 -44.59 -22.26 -16.00
C ARG A 955 -45.14 -23.19 -17.04
N ALA A 956 -46.22 -22.79 -17.77
CA ALA A 956 -46.81 -23.52 -18.89
C ALA A 956 -46.06 -23.32 -20.19
N GLY A 957 -45.03 -22.46 -20.24
CA GLY A 957 -44.26 -22.17 -21.44
C GLY A 957 -44.96 -21.22 -22.42
N ASP A 958 -46.07 -20.59 -22.05
CA ASP A 958 -46.85 -19.64 -22.87
C ASP A 958 -46.35 -18.21 -22.64
N LEU A 959 -45.32 -17.83 -23.37
CA LEU A 959 -44.72 -16.49 -23.32
C LEU A 959 -45.68 -15.40 -23.82
N GLY A 960 -46.63 -15.72 -24.71
CA GLY A 960 -47.59 -14.76 -25.23
C GLY A 960 -48.60 -14.33 -24.15
N THR A 961 -49.16 -15.30 -23.43
CA THR A 961 -50.07 -15.06 -22.28
C THR A 961 -49.32 -14.39 -21.15
N TYR A 962 -48.06 -14.80 -20.85
CA TYR A 962 -47.21 -14.17 -19.86
C TYR A 962 -47.06 -12.65 -20.14
N GLN A 963 -46.63 -12.27 -21.36
CA GLN A 963 -46.44 -10.85 -21.70
C GLN A 963 -47.76 -10.05 -21.60
N SER A 964 -48.85 -10.65 -22.02
CA SER A 964 -50.16 -10.01 -21.96
C SER A 964 -50.57 -9.74 -20.50
N LYS A 965 -50.41 -10.73 -19.62
CA LYS A 965 -50.79 -10.63 -18.18
C LYS A 965 -49.90 -9.64 -17.45
N VAL A 966 -48.58 -9.63 -17.67
CA VAL A 966 -47.65 -8.64 -17.10
C VAL A 966 -48.01 -7.22 -17.55
N LYS A 967 -48.36 -7.03 -18.80
CA LYS A 967 -48.80 -5.74 -19.31
C LYS A 967 -50.10 -5.28 -18.67
N ALA A 968 -51.07 -6.18 -18.46
CA ALA A 968 -52.34 -5.86 -17.81
C ALA A 968 -52.14 -5.52 -16.31
N ALA A 969 -51.25 -6.26 -15.63
CA ALA A 969 -50.88 -5.97 -14.23
C ALA A 969 -50.28 -4.57 -14.08
N ARG A 970 -49.34 -4.19 -14.97
CA ARG A 970 -48.74 -2.84 -14.98
C ARG A 970 -49.79 -1.75 -15.19
N ALA A 971 -50.73 -1.93 -16.08
CA ALA A 971 -51.81 -0.96 -16.31
C ALA A 971 -52.70 -0.75 -15.05
N LYS A 972 -52.89 -1.81 -14.23
CA LYS A 972 -53.58 -1.70 -12.96
C LYS A 972 -52.79 -0.93 -11.89
N ILE A 973 -51.49 -1.12 -11.85
CA ILE A 973 -50.57 -0.37 -10.97
C ILE A 973 -50.58 1.11 -11.36
N GLU A 974 -50.41 1.43 -12.64
CA GLU A 974 -50.48 2.81 -13.15
C GLU A 974 -51.81 3.49 -12.80
N ALA A 975 -52.93 2.78 -12.91
CA ALA A 975 -54.24 3.28 -12.50
C ALA A 975 -54.33 3.54 -10.99
N ALA A 976 -53.71 2.71 -10.17
CA ALA A 976 -53.63 2.89 -8.72
C ALA A 976 -52.73 4.11 -8.37
N GLU A 977 -51.61 4.31 -9.07
CA GLU A 977 -50.73 5.44 -8.88
C GLU A 977 -51.42 6.79 -9.27
N VAL A 978 -52.18 6.81 -10.33
CA VAL A 978 -52.99 7.98 -10.70
C VAL A 978 -54.01 8.33 -9.61
N LEU A 979 -54.61 7.33 -8.97
CA LEU A 979 -55.54 7.56 -7.87
C LEU A 979 -54.83 8.02 -6.57
N LEU A 980 -53.58 7.59 -6.34
CA LEU A 980 -52.77 8.03 -5.19
C LEU A 980 -52.19 9.45 -5.41
N SER A 981 -51.87 9.82 -6.64
CA SER A 981 -51.31 11.14 -6.98
C SER A 981 -52.36 12.21 -7.20
N GLY A 982 -53.66 11.85 -7.18
CA GLY A 982 -54.78 12.69 -7.52
C GLY A 982 -55.20 13.69 -6.45
N SER A 983 -54.76 14.92 -6.58
CA SER A 983 -55.55 16.14 -6.34
C SER A 983 -55.36 17.13 -7.49
N PRO A 984 -56.40 17.59 -8.11
CA PRO A 984 -56.32 18.41 -9.31
C PRO A 984 -55.94 19.86 -8.97
N ARG A 985 -54.90 20.39 -9.53
CA ARG A 985 -54.64 21.83 -9.63
C ARG A 985 -55.30 22.35 -10.88
N GLY A 986 -56.18 23.31 -10.63
CA GLY A 986 -57.12 23.95 -11.58
C GLY A 986 -56.48 24.54 -12.82
N ALA A 987 -57.27 24.49 -13.85
CA ALA A 987 -57.09 25.10 -15.13
C ALA A 987 -57.26 26.64 -15.10
N SER A 988 -56.37 27.31 -15.79
CA SER A 988 -56.64 28.61 -16.46
C SER A 988 -55.54 28.79 -17.49
N GLY A 989 -55.77 28.89 -18.73
CA GLY A 989 -56.56 29.65 -19.60
C GLY A 989 -55.82 29.83 -20.91
N ALA A 990 -56.51 29.56 -21.97
CA ALA A 990 -56.28 29.66 -23.39
C ALA A 990 -55.37 30.77 -23.92
N SER A 991 -54.58 30.45 -24.95
CA SER A 991 -54.68 31.10 -26.28
C SER A 991 -53.66 30.50 -27.26
N GLY A 992 -54.12 29.93 -28.38
CA GLY A 992 -53.33 29.68 -29.56
C GLY A 992 -53.44 30.95 -30.50
N PRO A 993 -53.04 30.94 -31.77
CA PRO A 993 -52.70 29.84 -32.66
C PRO A 993 -51.57 30.15 -33.68
N SER A 994 -51.31 29.20 -34.56
CA SER A 994 -50.74 29.32 -35.95
C SER A 994 -49.19 29.37 -36.01
N GLY A 995 -48.45 28.64 -36.84
CA GLY A 995 -48.75 27.86 -38.01
C GLY A 995 -47.44 27.59 -38.74
N LEU A 996 -47.45 26.50 -39.50
CA LEU A 996 -46.76 26.28 -40.76
C LEU A 996 -45.31 25.78 -40.83
N THR A 997 -45.25 24.63 -41.40
CA THR A 997 -44.40 24.06 -42.47
C THR A 997 -43.09 23.38 -42.06
N GLY A 998 -43.10 22.06 -42.39
CA GLY A 998 -41.86 21.30 -42.62
C GLY A 998 -41.29 21.67 -44.03
N PRO A 999 -40.31 20.99 -44.56
CA PRO A 999 -40.12 19.54 -44.55
C PRO A 999 -38.62 19.07 -44.60
N SER A 1000 -38.43 17.75 -44.63
CA SER A 1000 -37.40 16.98 -45.31
C SER A 1000 -36.07 16.66 -44.58
N GLY A 1001 -35.84 15.37 -44.32
CA GLY A 1001 -34.53 14.78 -44.18
C GLY A 1001 -33.73 14.79 -45.48
N PRO A 1002 -32.53 14.21 -45.53
CA PRO A 1002 -32.29 12.75 -45.35
C PRO A 1002 -30.94 12.27 -44.80
N ALA A 1003 -30.88 10.95 -44.57
CA ALA A 1003 -29.80 9.99 -44.83
C ALA A 1003 -28.51 9.99 -44.03
N SER A 1004 -28.41 8.87 -43.34
CA SER A 1004 -27.27 7.97 -43.03
C SER A 1004 -25.96 8.22 -43.76
N VAL A 1005 -24.85 8.16 -43.04
CA VAL A 1005 -23.60 7.52 -43.49
C VAL A 1005 -22.96 6.83 -42.29
N ALA A 1006 -22.82 5.51 -42.42
CA ALA A 1006 -21.97 4.68 -41.61
C ALA A 1006 -20.52 4.88 -42.03
N THR A 1007 -19.63 5.03 -41.11
CA THR A 1007 -18.18 4.84 -41.37
C THR A 1007 -17.61 3.84 -40.38
N SER A 1008 -17.24 2.73 -40.93
CA SER A 1008 -16.47 1.65 -40.35
C SER A 1008 -15.03 2.08 -40.03
N VAL A 1009 -14.52 1.67 -38.88
CA VAL A 1009 -13.10 1.77 -38.53
C VAL A 1009 -12.48 0.38 -38.71
N PRO A 1010 -11.35 0.25 -39.41
CA PRO A 1010 -10.64 -1.04 -39.56
C PRO A 1010 -9.66 -1.28 -38.42
N ALA A 1011 -9.55 -2.53 -38.00
CA ALA A 1011 -8.57 -3.07 -37.06
C ALA A 1011 -7.16 -3.08 -37.67
N PRO A 1012 -6.10 -2.93 -36.88
CA PRO A 1012 -4.74 -3.17 -37.33
C PRO A 1012 -4.32 -4.63 -37.12
N THR A 1013 -3.74 -5.19 -38.16
CA THR A 1013 -3.02 -6.48 -38.23
C THR A 1013 -1.61 -6.36 -37.61
N PRO A 1014 -1.04 -7.46 -37.10
CA PRO A 1014 0.28 -7.45 -36.48
C PRO A 1014 1.38 -7.73 -37.50
N THR A 1015 2.52 -7.08 -37.33
CA THR A 1015 3.77 -7.47 -37.99
C THR A 1015 4.91 -7.65 -36.96
N ALA A 1016 5.50 -8.86 -37.08
CA ALA A 1016 6.83 -9.35 -36.67
C ALA A 1016 7.41 -8.95 -35.32
#